data_c1803742ea3b212017d78069b160bbd7
#
_entry.id   c1803742ea3b212017d78069b160bbd7
#
_cell.length_a   1.000
_cell.length_b   1.000
_cell.length_c   1.000
_cell.angle_alpha   90.00
_cell.angle_beta   90.00
_cell.angle_gamma   90.00
#
_symmetry.space_group_name_H-M   'P 1'
#
loop_
_entity.id
_entity.type
_entity.pdbx_description
1 polymer ?
#
loop_
_entity_poly.entity_id
_entity_poly.type
_entity_poly.pdbx_seq_one_letter_code
_entity_poly.pdbx_strand_id
1 'polypeptide(L)'
;MPDIRPYGSWASPISAALVAGGSSRFGDLAIGMGHAPTLTWTVGRPPAGRNVLVHCPPDEGPRDLVVEPFNVRTRVHEYGGGALLVAGSRIFFVNDDDQQIYQVGMDSAPVRVTDAPGRRFADATWDRYRQRLIVVSEDHRGAGEPINRLDAVWPTRGGEPIAIEGGKDFYASPRVSPDGTSLAWVSWNHPNMPWDGSDLWIARIARDGTLTHREKVAGSLQESVVQPEWSPDGLLHFVSDRTGFWNLYRFRAHRVEPLISMSADFARPPWTFANPTYGFASSEQIICAYVTRDGWRLASVGTRTRRLDPIDVPYTQIEQVRVAPRHVAFLGGSSAAATVVARLRLDTGQLTVVARSREGDIDPAYVSHPATIEFPTTNGHTAHGLVYVPVNPDYRGPVGERPPLRVIGHGGPTDAASRALQLAIQFWTSRGVAVLDVDYGGSSGYGRGYRERLRGSWGIVDVDDCVNGARYLAERGDVDGDRLTIRGGSAGGFTVLCALAFHDVFRMGVCYYGVSDLEGLARDTHKFESRYLDALVGRLPEHAARYHERSPIHHVSGLDRPVIFFQGLEDRVVPPNQTEFMVDALRRAKVPVAYLAFEGEQHGFRRADTIRRALEAELYFYGRVLGFEPSDELESVPIAHLPGSGTFRGDNSTPRR
;
A
#
# COMPACT_ATOMS: atom_id res chain seq x y z
N MET A 1 23.80 32.90 7.30
CA MET A 1 23.60 32.37 5.91
C MET A 1 23.91 30.88 5.95
N PRO A 2 23.20 30.04 5.21
CA PRO A 2 23.53 28.62 5.17
C PRO A 2 24.96 28.37 4.69
N ASP A 3 25.62 27.38 5.28
CA ASP A 3 26.96 26.95 4.86
C ASP A 3 26.89 26.32 3.46
N ILE A 4 27.93 26.59 2.64
CA ILE A 4 28.04 25.97 1.31
C ILE A 4 28.75 24.63 1.47
N ARG A 5 28.02 23.52 1.16
CA ARG A 5 28.57 22.17 1.18
C ARG A 5 28.08 21.34 -0.01
N PRO A 6 28.87 20.36 -0.49
CA PRO A 6 28.44 19.45 -1.53
C PRO A 6 27.12 18.78 -1.18
N TYR A 7 26.29 18.56 -2.18
CA TYR A 7 25.05 17.79 -2.02
C TYR A 7 25.36 16.36 -1.55
N GLY A 8 24.57 15.82 -0.62
CA GLY A 8 24.76 14.52 0.02
C GLY A 8 25.56 14.58 1.33
N SER A 9 26.30 15.67 1.58
CA SER A 9 27.15 15.84 2.78
C SER A 9 26.54 16.72 3.87
N TRP A 10 25.28 17.13 3.75
CA TRP A 10 24.61 17.99 4.71
C TRP A 10 24.25 17.23 5.99
N ALA A 11 24.52 17.78 7.15
CA ALA A 11 24.02 17.24 8.40
C ALA A 11 22.50 17.46 8.51
N SER A 12 21.80 16.52 9.13
CA SER A 12 20.36 16.59 9.28
C SER A 12 19.90 16.04 10.62
N PRO A 13 18.92 16.69 11.29
CA PRO A 13 18.28 16.12 12.48
C PRO A 13 17.37 14.91 12.17
N ILE A 14 17.02 14.69 10.90
CA ILE A 14 16.22 13.54 10.47
C ILE A 14 17.14 12.33 10.32
N SER A 15 17.48 11.72 11.47
CA SER A 15 18.36 10.54 11.50
C SER A 15 17.67 9.26 11.05
N ALA A 16 18.44 8.23 10.67
CA ALA A 16 17.92 6.91 10.36
C ALA A 16 17.18 6.27 11.54
N ALA A 17 17.64 6.51 12.77
CA ALA A 17 16.95 6.09 13.99
C ALA A 17 15.56 6.76 14.12
N LEU A 18 15.47 8.06 13.79
CA LEU A 18 14.21 8.78 13.77
C LEU A 18 13.23 8.23 12.74
N VAL A 19 13.72 7.91 11.54
CA VAL A 19 12.89 7.27 10.48
C VAL A 19 12.40 5.90 10.92
N ALA A 20 13.26 5.10 11.53
CA ALA A 20 12.97 3.72 11.92
C ALA A 20 12.04 3.60 13.13
N GLY A 21 12.29 4.40 14.16
CA GLY A 21 11.57 4.34 15.45
C GLY A 21 10.51 5.41 15.63
N GLY A 22 10.46 6.39 14.73
CA GLY A 22 9.73 7.64 14.94
C GLY A 22 8.22 7.59 14.64
N SER A 23 7.66 6.50 14.13
CA SER A 23 6.25 6.49 13.74
C SER A 23 5.58 5.14 13.97
N SER A 24 4.43 5.16 14.64
CA SER A 24 3.48 4.06 14.68
C SER A 24 2.75 3.95 13.32
N ARG A 25 2.35 2.74 12.94
CA ARG A 25 1.56 2.48 11.72
C ARG A 25 0.12 2.20 12.09
N PHE A 26 -0.78 3.11 11.74
CA PHE A 26 -2.22 2.87 11.89
C PHE A 26 -2.73 1.91 10.82
N GLY A 27 -3.64 1.02 11.23
CA GLY A 27 -4.28 0.04 10.35
C GLY A 27 -5.81 0.17 10.37
N ASP A 28 -6.51 -0.95 10.62
CA ASP A 28 -7.98 -0.97 10.66
C ASP A 28 -8.53 0.04 11.66
N LEU A 29 -9.55 0.81 11.23
CA LEU A 29 -10.26 1.77 12.08
C LEU A 29 -11.73 1.36 12.16
N ALA A 30 -12.34 1.52 13.32
CA ALA A 30 -13.78 1.36 13.55
C ALA A 30 -14.33 2.51 14.37
N ILE A 31 -15.59 2.89 14.10
CA ILE A 31 -16.33 3.91 14.82
C ILE A 31 -17.57 3.29 15.46
N GLY A 32 -17.78 3.53 16.74
CA GLY A 32 -19.00 3.13 17.45
C GLY A 32 -20.20 3.97 17.02
N MET A 33 -21.39 3.43 17.22
CA MET A 33 -22.65 4.14 16.96
C MET A 33 -23.10 4.85 18.23
N GLY A 34 -23.42 6.16 18.14
CA GLY A 34 -23.87 6.95 19.28
C GLY A 34 -23.69 8.46 19.08
N HIS A 35 -24.17 9.26 20.05
CA HIS A 35 -24.02 10.73 20.00
C HIS A 35 -22.56 11.17 20.14
N ALA A 36 -21.78 10.42 20.92
CA ALA A 36 -20.35 10.58 21.07
C ALA A 36 -19.70 9.21 20.79
N PRO A 37 -19.28 8.94 19.55
CA PRO A 37 -18.82 7.61 19.16
C PRO A 37 -17.45 7.29 19.74
N THR A 38 -17.29 6.04 20.17
CA THR A 38 -15.98 5.46 20.48
C THR A 38 -15.21 5.20 19.20
N LEU A 39 -13.89 5.25 19.27
CA LEU A 39 -12.99 4.81 18.19
C LEU A 39 -12.20 3.59 18.64
N THR A 40 -11.99 2.67 17.72
CA THR A 40 -11.13 1.50 17.94
C THR A 40 -10.28 1.31 16.69
N TRP A 41 -8.98 1.11 16.86
CA TRP A 41 -8.09 0.93 15.70
C TRP A 41 -6.93 0.01 16.04
N THR A 42 -6.31 -0.53 15.00
CA THR A 42 -5.05 -1.27 15.11
C THR A 42 -3.87 -0.33 14.91
N VAL A 43 -2.78 -0.57 15.64
CA VAL A 43 -1.54 0.20 15.51
C VAL A 43 -0.32 -0.70 15.65
N GLY A 44 0.54 -0.71 14.64
CA GLY A 44 1.86 -1.30 14.69
C GLY A 44 2.83 -0.37 15.41
N ARG A 45 3.43 -0.83 16.52
CA ARG A 45 4.32 -0.03 17.37
C ARG A 45 5.78 -0.44 17.23
N PRO A 46 6.71 0.52 17.07
CA PRO A 46 8.13 0.25 17.25
C PRO A 46 8.42 -0.21 18.70
N PRO A 47 9.56 -0.92 18.95
CA PRO A 47 10.56 -1.33 17.96
C PRO A 47 10.21 -2.63 17.22
N ALA A 48 9.34 -3.48 17.78
CA ALA A 48 9.08 -4.83 17.27
C ALA A 48 8.07 -4.89 16.11
N GLY A 49 7.36 -3.78 15.84
CA GLY A 49 6.31 -3.74 14.80
C GLY A 49 5.07 -4.57 15.12
N ARG A 50 4.86 -4.94 16.40
CA ARG A 50 3.66 -5.67 16.86
C ARG A 50 2.42 -4.78 16.74
N ASN A 51 1.35 -5.32 16.18
CA ASN A 51 0.06 -4.62 16.11
C ASN A 51 -0.73 -4.82 17.40
N VAL A 52 -1.10 -3.72 18.02
CA VAL A 52 -1.98 -3.69 19.19
C VAL A 52 -3.35 -3.15 18.80
N LEU A 53 -4.38 -3.46 19.61
CA LEU A 53 -5.71 -2.93 19.47
C LEU A 53 -5.87 -1.79 20.48
N VAL A 54 -6.18 -0.60 19.98
CA VAL A 54 -6.38 0.61 20.79
C VAL A 54 -7.85 0.99 20.77
N HIS A 55 -8.37 1.36 21.93
CA HIS A 55 -9.74 1.85 22.10
C HIS A 55 -9.72 3.24 22.74
N CYS A 56 -10.57 4.13 22.24
CA CYS A 56 -10.72 5.49 22.73
C CYS A 56 -12.21 5.79 22.94
N PRO A 57 -12.68 5.84 24.20
CA PRO A 57 -13.98 6.37 24.53
C PRO A 57 -14.10 7.85 24.16
N PRO A 58 -15.32 8.42 24.09
CA PRO A 58 -15.53 9.79 23.60
C PRO A 58 -14.77 10.87 24.37
N ASP A 59 -14.70 10.73 25.69
CA ASP A 59 -14.20 11.75 26.61
C ASP A 59 -12.94 11.29 27.37
N GLU A 60 -12.34 10.18 26.92
CA GLU A 60 -11.14 9.60 27.52
C GLU A 60 -9.99 9.56 26.49
N GLY A 61 -8.78 9.31 26.97
CA GLY A 61 -7.62 9.05 26.12
C GLY A 61 -7.62 7.64 25.53
N PRO A 62 -6.83 7.42 24.46
CA PRO A 62 -6.63 6.09 23.89
C PRO A 62 -5.99 5.13 24.90
N ARG A 63 -6.48 3.88 24.95
CA ARG A 63 -5.89 2.80 25.75
C ARG A 63 -5.77 1.50 24.97
N ASP A 64 -4.74 0.72 25.26
CA ASP A 64 -4.56 -0.58 24.68
C ASP A 64 -5.56 -1.58 25.26
N LEU A 65 -6.28 -2.29 24.40
CA LEU A 65 -7.18 -3.38 24.79
C LEU A 65 -6.50 -4.74 24.78
N VAL A 66 -5.43 -4.89 24.00
CA VAL A 66 -4.77 -6.16 23.76
C VAL A 66 -3.29 -6.00 24.06
N VAL A 67 -2.80 -6.79 25.02
CA VAL A 67 -1.40 -6.83 25.43
C VAL A 67 -0.71 -8.09 24.92
N GLU A 68 0.60 -8.23 25.14
CA GLU A 68 1.32 -9.47 24.82
C GLU A 68 0.64 -10.69 25.49
N PRO A 69 0.64 -11.86 24.80
CA PRO A 69 1.38 -12.16 23.56
C PRO A 69 0.62 -11.85 22.27
N PHE A 70 -0.54 -11.25 22.29
CA PHE A 70 -1.38 -11.06 21.11
C PHE A 70 -0.81 -10.02 20.12
N ASN A 71 -0.94 -10.33 18.83
CA ASN A 71 -0.58 -9.48 17.70
C ASN A 71 -1.78 -9.40 16.72
N VAL A 72 -2.42 -8.25 16.61
CA VAL A 72 -3.68 -8.08 15.83
C VAL A 72 -3.37 -7.98 14.35
N ARG A 73 -3.44 -9.11 13.65
CA ARG A 73 -3.16 -9.22 12.22
C ARG A 73 -3.75 -10.49 11.63
N THR A 74 -4.19 -10.41 10.39
CA THR A 74 -4.50 -11.58 9.56
C THR A 74 -3.51 -11.69 8.40
N ARG A 75 -3.33 -12.92 7.90
CA ARG A 75 -2.50 -13.23 6.73
C ARG A 75 -3.33 -13.81 5.58
N VAL A 76 -4.64 -13.57 5.55
CA VAL A 76 -5.47 -13.91 4.38
C VAL A 76 -4.92 -13.15 3.18
N HIS A 77 -4.75 -13.82 2.03
CA HIS A 77 -4.09 -13.30 0.82
C HIS A 77 -2.63 -12.84 1.05
N GLU A 78 -1.96 -13.22 2.14
CA GLU A 78 -0.66 -12.78 2.65
C GLU A 78 -0.62 -11.29 3.08
N TYR A 79 -1.40 -10.41 2.46
CA TYR A 79 -1.45 -8.97 2.76
C TYR A 79 -2.33 -8.59 3.96
N GLY A 80 -3.38 -9.37 4.21
CA GLY A 80 -4.27 -9.17 5.37
C GLY A 80 -5.19 -7.95 5.24
N GLY A 81 -5.35 -7.21 6.35
CA GLY A 81 -6.38 -6.18 6.55
C GLY A 81 -7.70 -6.78 7.02
N GLY A 82 -8.58 -5.97 7.60
CA GLY A 82 -9.84 -6.45 8.13
C GLY A 82 -9.70 -7.43 9.30
N ALA A 83 -8.65 -7.27 10.09
CA ALA A 83 -8.42 -8.07 11.30
C ALA A 83 -9.30 -7.63 12.48
N LEU A 84 -9.95 -6.47 12.39
CA LEU A 84 -10.78 -5.86 13.45
C LEU A 84 -12.25 -5.78 13.05
N LEU A 85 -13.14 -6.20 13.94
CA LEU A 85 -14.56 -5.91 13.86
C LEU A 85 -15.09 -5.38 15.21
N VAL A 86 -15.79 -4.24 15.19
CA VAL A 86 -16.56 -3.72 16.32
C VAL A 86 -18.05 -3.90 16.05
N ALA A 87 -18.74 -4.64 16.90
CA ALA A 87 -20.17 -4.96 16.77
C ALA A 87 -20.91 -4.63 18.08
N GLY A 88 -21.35 -3.38 18.20
CA GLY A 88 -21.88 -2.84 19.47
C GLY A 88 -20.79 -2.81 20.55
N SER A 89 -21.02 -3.47 21.68
CA SER A 89 -20.04 -3.62 22.76
C SER A 89 -19.04 -4.77 22.56
N ARG A 90 -19.19 -5.54 21.49
CA ARG A 90 -18.32 -6.67 21.20
C ARG A 90 -17.21 -6.25 20.24
N ILE A 91 -15.99 -6.60 20.56
CA ILE A 91 -14.83 -6.36 19.71
C ILE A 91 -14.21 -7.71 19.39
N PHE A 92 -14.02 -7.96 18.10
CA PHE A 92 -13.39 -9.18 17.58
C PHE A 92 -12.12 -8.80 16.85
N PHE A 93 -11.10 -9.66 16.97
CA PHE A 93 -9.87 -9.49 16.24
C PHE A 93 -9.28 -10.86 15.84
N VAL A 94 -8.43 -10.84 14.80
CA VAL A 94 -7.62 -11.99 14.39
C VAL A 94 -6.23 -11.84 14.99
N ASN A 95 -5.72 -12.91 15.61
CA ASN A 95 -4.37 -12.96 16.16
C ASN A 95 -3.39 -13.54 15.15
N ASP A 96 -2.22 -12.92 14.98
CA ASP A 96 -1.24 -13.26 13.94
C ASP A 96 -0.65 -14.66 14.12
N ASP A 97 -0.37 -15.07 15.35
CA ASP A 97 0.38 -16.32 15.62
C ASP A 97 -0.40 -17.56 15.18
N ASP A 98 -1.69 -17.62 15.52
CA ASP A 98 -2.54 -18.78 15.26
C ASP A 98 -3.62 -18.54 14.20
N GLN A 99 -3.75 -17.29 13.70
CA GLN A 99 -4.74 -16.85 12.72
C GLN A 99 -6.20 -17.10 13.16
N GLN A 100 -6.44 -17.22 14.47
CA GLN A 100 -7.77 -17.44 15.00
C GLN A 100 -8.46 -16.14 15.42
N ILE A 101 -9.79 -16.18 15.45
CA ILE A 101 -10.62 -15.05 15.89
C ILE A 101 -10.71 -15.09 17.40
N TYR A 102 -10.53 -13.92 18.02
CA TYR A 102 -10.70 -13.68 19.45
C TYR A 102 -11.75 -12.60 19.68
N GLN A 103 -12.45 -12.68 20.79
CA GLN A 103 -13.31 -11.62 21.31
C GLN A 103 -12.66 -11.00 22.54
N VAL A 104 -12.68 -9.68 22.63
CA VAL A 104 -12.20 -8.92 23.80
C VAL A 104 -13.28 -7.95 24.28
N GLY A 105 -13.42 -7.81 25.58
CA GLY A 105 -14.22 -6.76 26.21
C GLY A 105 -13.34 -5.63 26.73
N MET A 106 -13.96 -4.60 27.32
CA MET A 106 -13.25 -3.41 27.81
C MET A 106 -12.26 -3.74 28.94
N ASP A 107 -12.63 -4.66 29.82
CA ASP A 107 -11.88 -4.99 31.04
C ASP A 107 -11.69 -6.50 31.21
N SER A 108 -11.70 -7.24 30.09
CA SER A 108 -11.54 -8.69 30.11
C SER A 108 -10.43 -9.16 29.17
N ALA A 109 -9.77 -10.23 29.53
CA ALA A 109 -8.80 -10.87 28.65
C ALA A 109 -9.45 -11.37 27.36
N PRO A 110 -8.73 -11.42 26.24
CA PRO A 110 -9.23 -11.98 24.99
C PRO A 110 -9.64 -13.45 25.15
N VAL A 111 -10.81 -13.79 24.61
CA VAL A 111 -11.35 -15.17 24.60
C VAL A 111 -11.36 -15.68 23.17
N ARG A 112 -10.80 -16.86 22.94
CA ARG A 112 -10.75 -17.51 21.63
C ARG A 112 -12.16 -17.87 21.16
N VAL A 113 -12.50 -17.48 19.93
CA VAL A 113 -13.80 -17.72 19.28
C VAL A 113 -13.73 -18.90 18.30
N THR A 114 -12.64 -19.03 17.55
CA THR A 114 -12.44 -20.13 16.61
C THR A 114 -11.31 -21.05 17.06
N ASP A 115 -11.45 -22.33 16.78
CA ASP A 115 -10.40 -23.35 16.93
C ASP A 115 -10.33 -24.19 15.65
N ALA A 116 -9.73 -23.61 14.62
CA ALA A 116 -9.64 -24.19 13.29
C ALA A 116 -8.20 -24.04 12.72
N PRO A 117 -7.24 -24.82 13.26
CA PRO A 117 -5.85 -24.78 12.80
C PRO A 117 -5.74 -24.97 11.29
N GLY A 118 -4.88 -24.17 10.65
CA GLY A 118 -4.72 -24.19 9.20
C GLY A 118 -5.77 -23.38 8.43
N ARG A 119 -6.68 -22.67 9.13
CA ARG A 119 -7.55 -21.65 8.55
C ARG A 119 -7.11 -20.26 8.97
N ARG A 120 -7.27 -19.30 8.07
CA ARG A 120 -7.08 -17.87 8.30
C ARG A 120 -8.40 -17.14 8.08
N PHE A 121 -8.63 -16.05 8.80
CA PHE A 121 -9.88 -15.29 8.77
C PHE A 121 -9.63 -13.80 8.56
N ALA A 122 -10.53 -13.12 7.83
CA ALA A 122 -10.49 -11.68 7.60
C ALA A 122 -11.88 -11.10 7.34
N ASP A 123 -11.99 -9.77 7.31
CA ASP A 123 -13.11 -8.98 6.80
C ASP A 123 -14.47 -9.46 7.32
N ALA A 124 -14.62 -9.53 8.63
CA ALA A 124 -15.81 -10.00 9.30
C ALA A 124 -16.96 -8.98 9.25
N THR A 125 -18.20 -9.48 9.15
CA THR A 125 -19.44 -8.72 9.42
C THR A 125 -20.26 -9.43 10.48
N TRP A 126 -21.08 -8.65 11.25
CA TRP A 126 -21.91 -9.18 12.33
C TRP A 126 -23.37 -9.37 11.89
N ASP A 127 -23.83 -10.61 11.86
CA ASP A 127 -25.26 -10.96 11.72
C ASP A 127 -25.92 -10.92 13.11
N ARG A 128 -26.46 -9.75 13.47
CA ARG A 128 -27.06 -9.52 14.80
C ARG A 128 -28.30 -10.38 15.06
N TYR A 129 -28.99 -10.79 13.99
CA TYR A 129 -30.23 -11.58 14.14
C TYR A 129 -29.95 -13.05 14.43
N ARG A 130 -28.83 -13.58 13.90
CA ARG A 130 -28.40 -14.96 14.13
C ARG A 130 -27.23 -15.08 15.09
N GLN A 131 -26.79 -13.93 15.67
CA GLN A 131 -25.68 -13.85 16.63
C GLN A 131 -24.42 -14.59 16.16
N ARG A 132 -24.03 -14.32 14.91
CA ARG A 132 -22.87 -14.92 14.27
C ARG A 132 -22.01 -13.89 13.50
N LEU A 133 -20.76 -14.21 13.30
CA LEU A 133 -19.90 -13.56 12.33
C LEU A 133 -20.11 -14.23 10.97
N ILE A 134 -20.04 -13.45 9.90
CA ILE A 134 -19.78 -13.93 8.53
C ILE A 134 -18.42 -13.37 8.16
N VAL A 135 -17.48 -14.25 7.77
CA VAL A 135 -16.07 -13.90 7.59
C VAL A 135 -15.54 -14.46 6.26
N VAL A 136 -14.55 -13.78 5.69
CA VAL A 136 -13.70 -14.38 4.67
C VAL A 136 -12.80 -15.40 5.35
N SER A 137 -12.77 -16.62 4.82
CA SER A 137 -11.98 -17.74 5.32
C SER A 137 -11.07 -18.29 4.22
N GLU A 138 -9.83 -18.59 4.58
CA GLU A 138 -8.82 -19.19 3.72
C GLU A 138 -8.32 -20.49 4.36
N ASP A 139 -8.58 -21.64 3.71
CA ASP A 139 -8.31 -22.98 4.23
C ASP A 139 -7.02 -23.54 3.61
N HIS A 140 -5.97 -23.65 4.41
CA HIS A 140 -4.64 -24.14 4.04
C HIS A 140 -4.43 -25.63 4.37
N ARG A 141 -5.45 -26.37 4.80
CA ARG A 141 -5.33 -27.79 5.21
C ARG A 141 -5.25 -28.76 4.05
N GLY A 142 -5.64 -28.33 2.84
CA GLY A 142 -5.55 -29.14 1.63
C GLY A 142 -4.15 -29.14 1.00
N ALA A 143 -3.92 -30.06 0.07
CA ALA A 143 -2.76 -29.99 -0.81
C ALA A 143 -3.01 -28.97 -1.94
N GLY A 144 -2.05 -28.10 -2.22
CA GLY A 144 -2.14 -27.07 -3.25
C GLY A 144 -2.56 -25.70 -2.72
N GLU A 145 -3.13 -24.86 -3.60
CA GLU A 145 -3.56 -23.52 -3.24
C GLU A 145 -4.70 -23.53 -2.19
N PRO A 146 -4.70 -22.57 -1.24
CA PRO A 146 -5.73 -22.52 -0.22
C PRO A 146 -7.12 -22.25 -0.81
N ILE A 147 -8.16 -22.79 -0.15
CA ILE A 147 -9.56 -22.61 -0.57
C ILE A 147 -10.16 -21.42 0.16
N ASN A 148 -10.63 -20.42 -0.60
CA ASN A 148 -11.31 -19.26 -0.05
C ASN A 148 -12.83 -19.43 -0.09
N ARG A 149 -13.52 -18.92 0.96
CA ARG A 149 -15.00 -18.96 1.08
C ARG A 149 -15.49 -17.95 2.11
N LEU A 150 -16.81 -17.81 2.21
CA LEU A 150 -17.45 -17.15 3.32
C LEU A 150 -17.92 -18.18 4.33
N ASP A 151 -17.46 -18.05 5.57
CA ASP A 151 -17.82 -18.92 6.67
C ASP A 151 -18.68 -18.18 7.72
N ALA A 152 -19.60 -18.91 8.34
CA ALA A 152 -20.34 -18.47 9.52
C ALA A 152 -19.66 -19.00 10.79
N VAL A 153 -19.48 -18.11 11.79
CA VAL A 153 -18.84 -18.40 13.07
C VAL A 153 -19.76 -17.91 14.21
N TRP A 154 -20.06 -18.76 15.18
CA TRP A 154 -20.89 -18.42 16.35
C TRP A 154 -20.04 -18.26 17.60
N PRO A 155 -19.80 -17.04 18.08
CA PRO A 155 -18.91 -16.79 19.23
C PRO A 155 -19.32 -17.49 20.52
N THR A 156 -20.63 -17.75 20.70
CA THR A 156 -21.16 -18.36 21.93
C THR A 156 -21.29 -19.88 21.86
N ARG A 157 -21.23 -20.47 20.68
CA ARG A 157 -21.39 -21.94 20.50
C ARG A 157 -20.05 -22.65 20.40
N GLY A 158 -19.00 -21.92 19.97
CA GLY A 158 -17.76 -22.58 19.55
C GLY A 158 -17.97 -23.46 18.31
N GLY A 159 -16.99 -24.31 18.01
CA GLY A 159 -17.03 -25.29 16.93
C GLY A 159 -16.39 -24.79 15.63
N GLU A 160 -16.37 -25.70 14.65
CA GLU A 160 -15.82 -25.42 13.31
C GLU A 160 -16.63 -24.34 12.59
N PRO A 161 -15.99 -23.40 11.90
CA PRO A 161 -16.64 -22.46 10.99
C PRO A 161 -17.41 -23.21 9.89
N ILE A 162 -18.63 -22.78 9.61
CA ILE A 162 -19.52 -23.42 8.63
C ILE A 162 -19.53 -22.60 7.34
N ALA A 163 -19.14 -23.23 6.22
CA ALA A 163 -19.18 -22.59 4.91
C ALA A 163 -20.62 -22.25 4.50
N ILE A 164 -20.86 -21.00 4.13
CA ILE A 164 -22.16 -20.50 3.64
C ILE A 164 -22.11 -20.10 2.16
N GLU A 165 -20.91 -19.81 1.63
CA GLU A 165 -20.68 -19.50 0.22
C GLU A 165 -19.28 -19.97 -0.20
N GLY A 166 -19.16 -20.50 -1.44
CA GLY A 166 -17.90 -21.04 -1.96
C GLY A 166 -17.92 -21.22 -3.48
N GLY A 167 -16.80 -21.75 -4.03
CA GLY A 167 -16.69 -22.09 -5.46
C GLY A 167 -16.11 -20.98 -6.33
N LYS A 168 -15.69 -19.85 -5.74
CA LYS A 168 -14.84 -18.83 -6.38
C LYS A 168 -13.44 -18.88 -5.80
N ASP A 169 -12.48 -18.34 -6.53
CA ASP A 169 -11.10 -18.30 -6.05
C ASP A 169 -10.95 -17.34 -4.86
N PHE A 170 -11.70 -16.24 -4.84
CA PHE A 170 -11.58 -15.19 -3.82
C PHE A 170 -12.93 -14.59 -3.43
N TYR A 171 -12.99 -14.11 -2.18
CA TYR A 171 -14.12 -13.44 -1.58
C TYR A 171 -13.65 -12.22 -0.78
N ALA A 172 -14.48 -11.16 -0.74
CA ALA A 172 -14.25 -9.97 0.09
C ALA A 172 -15.57 -9.30 0.46
N SER A 173 -15.52 -8.44 1.46
CA SER A 173 -16.57 -7.49 1.83
C SER A 173 -17.96 -8.11 2.04
N PRO A 174 -18.10 -9.19 2.85
CA PRO A 174 -19.43 -9.64 3.23
C PRO A 174 -20.13 -8.56 4.08
N ARG A 175 -21.37 -8.19 3.71
CA ARG A 175 -22.17 -7.16 4.41
C ARG A 175 -23.61 -7.63 4.57
N VAL A 176 -24.03 -7.77 5.81
CA VAL A 176 -25.43 -8.11 6.16
C VAL A 176 -26.29 -6.86 6.11
N SER A 177 -27.46 -6.94 5.47
CA SER A 177 -28.41 -5.82 5.41
C SER A 177 -28.90 -5.42 6.80
N PRO A 178 -29.34 -4.15 7.01
CA PRO A 178 -29.80 -3.67 8.31
C PRO A 178 -30.94 -4.47 8.93
N ASP A 179 -31.81 -5.07 8.10
CA ASP A 179 -32.92 -5.94 8.51
C ASP A 179 -32.51 -7.41 8.70
N GLY A 180 -31.25 -7.77 8.36
CA GLY A 180 -30.73 -9.13 8.49
C GLY A 180 -31.28 -10.14 7.49
N THR A 181 -31.96 -9.69 6.43
CA THR A 181 -32.58 -10.57 5.43
C THR A 181 -31.70 -10.86 4.24
N SER A 182 -30.65 -10.08 4.03
CA SER A 182 -29.78 -10.20 2.85
C SER A 182 -28.30 -10.11 3.21
N LEU A 183 -27.48 -10.76 2.40
CA LEU A 183 -26.02 -10.65 2.42
C LEU A 183 -25.56 -10.12 1.06
N ALA A 184 -24.69 -9.11 1.06
CA ALA A 184 -23.92 -8.72 -0.11
C ALA A 184 -22.45 -9.12 0.07
N TRP A 185 -21.77 -9.45 -1.02
CA TRP A 185 -20.33 -9.76 -1.02
C TRP A 185 -19.70 -9.54 -2.40
N VAL A 186 -18.39 -9.40 -2.43
CA VAL A 186 -17.58 -9.38 -3.66
C VAL A 186 -16.89 -10.72 -3.84
N SER A 187 -16.77 -11.18 -5.07
CA SER A 187 -15.95 -12.34 -5.43
C SER A 187 -15.29 -12.16 -6.79
N TRP A 188 -14.18 -12.85 -7.01
CA TRP A 188 -13.52 -12.90 -8.31
C TRP A 188 -12.80 -14.23 -8.50
N ASN A 189 -12.34 -14.46 -9.72
CA ASN A 189 -11.55 -15.64 -10.08
C ASN A 189 -10.27 -15.22 -10.80
N HIS A 190 -9.28 -16.07 -10.72
CA HIS A 190 -8.13 -16.02 -11.60
C HIS A 190 -8.52 -15.89 -13.09
N PRO A 191 -7.75 -15.20 -13.93
CA PRO A 191 -6.48 -14.53 -13.61
C PRO A 191 -6.63 -13.11 -13.07
N ASN A 192 -7.86 -12.61 -12.88
CA ASN A 192 -8.10 -11.23 -12.47
C ASN A 192 -7.67 -10.99 -11.02
N MET A 193 -7.06 -9.83 -10.82
CA MET A 193 -7.01 -9.19 -9.53
C MET A 193 -8.33 -8.42 -9.27
N PRO A 194 -8.69 -8.11 -8.02
CA PRO A 194 -9.98 -7.48 -7.73
C PRO A 194 -10.15 -6.09 -8.36
N TRP A 195 -9.07 -5.42 -8.73
CA TRP A 195 -9.08 -4.15 -9.48
C TRP A 195 -9.16 -4.33 -11.00
N ASP A 196 -8.94 -5.53 -11.53
CA ASP A 196 -9.14 -5.83 -12.96
C ASP A 196 -10.59 -6.16 -13.24
N GLY A 197 -11.18 -7.06 -12.44
CA GLY A 197 -12.55 -7.47 -12.57
C GLY A 197 -13.01 -8.29 -11.38
N SER A 198 -14.18 -7.94 -10.85
CA SER A 198 -14.81 -8.60 -9.71
C SER A 198 -16.34 -8.55 -9.84
N ASP A 199 -17.03 -9.46 -9.16
CA ASP A 199 -18.48 -9.59 -9.18
C ASP A 199 -19.07 -9.21 -7.83
N LEU A 200 -20.08 -8.35 -7.80
CA LEU A 200 -20.90 -8.06 -6.64
C LEU A 200 -22.15 -8.94 -6.65
N TRP A 201 -22.36 -9.63 -5.55
CA TRP A 201 -23.49 -10.54 -5.34
C TRP A 201 -24.37 -10.08 -4.19
N ILE A 202 -25.65 -10.44 -4.27
CA ILE A 202 -26.56 -10.44 -3.13
C ILE A 202 -27.25 -11.80 -3.02
N ALA A 203 -27.61 -12.19 -1.80
CA ALA A 203 -28.45 -13.36 -1.54
C ALA A 203 -29.37 -13.10 -0.36
N ARG A 204 -30.50 -13.79 -0.31
CA ARG A 204 -31.35 -13.82 0.87
C ARG A 204 -30.77 -14.75 1.93
N ILE A 205 -30.83 -14.35 3.18
CA ILE A 205 -30.47 -15.17 4.32
C ILE A 205 -31.74 -15.83 4.84
N ALA A 206 -31.86 -17.15 4.70
CA ALA A 206 -32.99 -17.92 5.23
C ALA A 206 -32.99 -17.94 6.78
N ARG A 207 -34.08 -18.42 7.41
CA ARG A 207 -34.20 -18.49 8.88
C ARG A 207 -33.10 -19.35 9.52
N ASP A 208 -32.70 -20.42 8.86
CA ASP A 208 -31.62 -21.31 9.29
C ASP A 208 -30.22 -20.73 9.05
N GLY A 209 -30.12 -19.57 8.37
CA GLY A 209 -28.89 -18.88 8.09
C GLY A 209 -28.23 -19.28 6.75
N THR A 210 -28.83 -20.16 5.97
CA THR A 210 -28.34 -20.52 4.62
C THR A 210 -28.63 -19.39 3.62
N LEU A 211 -27.84 -19.34 2.54
CA LEU A 211 -28.01 -18.35 1.47
C LEU A 211 -28.87 -18.93 0.34
N THR A 212 -29.89 -18.17 -0.05
CA THR A 212 -30.80 -18.50 -1.14
C THR A 212 -30.96 -17.35 -2.12
N HIS A 213 -31.51 -17.56 -3.30
CA HIS A 213 -31.81 -16.54 -4.30
C HIS A 213 -30.59 -15.60 -4.57
N ARG A 214 -29.47 -16.21 -4.95
CA ARG A 214 -28.27 -15.46 -5.32
C ARG A 214 -28.50 -14.69 -6.60
N GLU A 215 -28.17 -13.40 -6.59
CA GLU A 215 -28.27 -12.49 -7.73
C GLU A 215 -26.94 -11.75 -7.91
N LYS A 216 -26.41 -11.71 -9.13
CA LYS A 216 -25.28 -10.87 -9.48
C LYS A 216 -25.78 -9.45 -9.76
N VAL A 217 -25.34 -8.48 -8.98
CA VAL A 217 -25.74 -7.07 -9.06
C VAL A 217 -24.94 -6.29 -10.09
N ALA A 218 -23.62 -6.48 -10.08
CA ALA A 218 -22.69 -5.73 -10.91
C ALA A 218 -21.39 -6.51 -11.07
N GLY A 219 -20.51 -6.00 -11.92
CA GLY A 219 -19.18 -6.58 -12.11
C GLY A 219 -19.06 -7.43 -13.36
N SER A 220 -17.83 -7.58 -13.83
CA SER A 220 -17.47 -8.43 -14.97
C SER A 220 -15.95 -8.68 -14.95
N LEU A 221 -15.44 -9.39 -15.96
CA LEU A 221 -14.01 -9.56 -16.16
C LEU A 221 -13.27 -8.22 -16.45
N GLN A 222 -14.00 -7.17 -16.79
CA GLN A 222 -13.48 -5.85 -17.15
C GLN A 222 -14.11 -4.72 -16.32
N GLU A 223 -14.76 -5.06 -15.21
CA GLU A 223 -15.35 -4.11 -14.26
C GLU A 223 -14.94 -4.51 -12.86
N SER A 224 -14.26 -3.62 -12.17
CA SER A 224 -13.94 -3.76 -10.75
C SER A 224 -15.04 -3.17 -9.90
N VAL A 225 -15.61 -4.00 -9.03
CA VAL A 225 -16.61 -3.59 -8.04
C VAL A 225 -16.05 -3.82 -6.66
N VAL A 226 -16.09 -2.81 -5.81
CA VAL A 226 -15.51 -2.86 -4.48
C VAL A 226 -16.45 -2.21 -3.46
N GLN A 227 -16.24 -2.55 -2.20
CA GLN A 227 -16.84 -1.91 -1.04
C GLN A 227 -18.39 -1.82 -1.13
N PRO A 228 -19.12 -2.96 -1.19
CA PRO A 228 -20.57 -2.97 -1.00
C PRO A 228 -20.91 -2.51 0.43
N GLU A 229 -21.88 -1.60 0.56
CA GLU A 229 -22.40 -1.14 1.85
C GLU A 229 -23.90 -0.91 1.76
N TRP A 230 -24.62 -1.27 2.83
CA TRP A 230 -26.05 -1.02 2.92
C TRP A 230 -26.31 0.33 3.56
N SER A 231 -27.15 1.15 2.92
CA SER A 231 -27.68 2.35 3.57
C SER A 231 -28.59 2.00 4.74
N PRO A 232 -28.81 2.91 5.69
CA PRO A 232 -29.71 2.67 6.84
C PRO A 232 -31.13 2.23 6.45
N ASP A 233 -31.63 2.63 5.28
CA ASP A 233 -32.93 2.24 4.71
C ASP A 233 -32.88 0.98 3.84
N GLY A 234 -31.74 0.27 3.83
CA GLY A 234 -31.61 -1.06 3.20
C GLY A 234 -31.35 -1.06 1.69
N LEU A 235 -30.89 0.06 1.12
CA LEU A 235 -30.42 0.07 -0.27
C LEU A 235 -28.93 -0.27 -0.34
N LEU A 236 -28.58 -1.14 -1.29
CA LEU A 236 -27.18 -1.51 -1.53
C LEU A 236 -26.48 -0.42 -2.36
N HIS A 237 -25.33 0.01 -1.88
CA HIS A 237 -24.42 0.92 -2.55
C HIS A 237 -23.06 0.25 -2.74
N PHE A 238 -22.29 0.71 -3.71
CA PHE A 238 -20.95 0.17 -4.00
C PHE A 238 -20.15 1.13 -4.87
N VAL A 239 -18.86 0.85 -5.02
CA VAL A 239 -17.98 1.56 -5.95
C VAL A 239 -17.70 0.67 -7.15
N SER A 240 -17.74 1.25 -8.35
CA SER A 240 -17.44 0.56 -9.62
C SER A 240 -16.69 1.47 -10.58
N ASP A 241 -15.77 0.89 -11.35
CA ASP A 241 -14.99 1.59 -12.38
C ASP A 241 -15.57 1.44 -13.81
N ARG A 242 -16.82 1.01 -13.95
CA ARG A 242 -17.53 0.79 -15.24
C ARG A 242 -17.52 2.00 -16.18
N THR A 243 -17.32 3.21 -15.66
CA THR A 243 -17.26 4.46 -16.43
C THR A 243 -15.84 5.02 -16.54
N GLY A 244 -14.82 4.20 -16.30
CA GLY A 244 -13.40 4.56 -16.41
C GLY A 244 -12.75 5.02 -15.10
N PHE A 245 -13.52 5.38 -14.09
CA PHE A 245 -13.07 5.72 -12.74
C PHE A 245 -13.93 5.01 -11.72
N TRP A 246 -13.38 4.68 -10.55
CA TRP A 246 -14.15 4.13 -9.44
C TRP A 246 -15.10 5.19 -8.88
N ASN A 247 -16.37 5.14 -9.29
CA ASN A 247 -17.43 6.03 -8.85
C ASN A 247 -18.46 5.32 -7.98
N LEU A 248 -19.28 6.10 -7.25
CA LEU A 248 -20.33 5.59 -6.37
C LEU A 248 -21.60 5.25 -7.15
N TYR A 249 -22.14 4.06 -6.90
CA TYR A 249 -23.39 3.53 -7.47
C TYR A 249 -24.30 3.03 -6.37
N ARG A 250 -25.58 2.86 -6.70
CA ARG A 250 -26.56 2.14 -5.87
C ARG A 250 -27.35 1.13 -6.70
N PHE A 251 -27.82 0.08 -6.03
CA PHE A 251 -28.71 -0.91 -6.59
C PHE A 251 -30.13 -0.69 -6.07
N ARG A 252 -31.07 -0.42 -6.98
CA ARG A 252 -32.47 -0.15 -6.67
C ARG A 252 -33.37 -0.73 -7.75
N ALA A 253 -34.44 -1.45 -7.34
CA ALA A 253 -35.39 -2.06 -8.26
C ALA A 253 -34.72 -2.85 -9.41
N HIS A 254 -33.74 -3.70 -9.06
CA HIS A 254 -32.92 -4.50 -10.00
C HIS A 254 -32.15 -3.67 -11.05
N ARG A 255 -31.84 -2.40 -10.75
CA ARG A 255 -31.05 -1.54 -11.62
C ARG A 255 -29.89 -0.89 -10.86
N VAL A 256 -28.77 -0.80 -11.55
CA VAL A 256 -27.60 -0.05 -11.07
C VAL A 256 -27.73 1.40 -11.54
N GLU A 257 -27.71 2.32 -10.58
CA GLU A 257 -27.82 3.76 -10.83
C GLU A 257 -26.55 4.46 -10.36
N PRO A 258 -25.94 5.35 -11.18
CA PRO A 258 -24.84 6.17 -10.73
C PRO A 258 -25.33 7.21 -9.71
N LEU A 259 -24.57 7.40 -8.64
CA LEU A 259 -24.76 8.53 -7.72
C LEU A 259 -23.88 9.72 -8.10
N ILE A 260 -22.64 9.43 -8.46
CA ILE A 260 -21.65 10.41 -8.89
C ILE A 260 -21.03 9.91 -10.20
N SER A 261 -20.65 10.85 -11.06
CA SER A 261 -19.89 10.60 -12.28
C SER A 261 -18.80 11.67 -12.38
N MET A 262 -17.58 11.29 -12.03
CA MET A 262 -16.39 12.17 -11.98
C MET A 262 -15.17 11.47 -12.53
N SER A 263 -14.23 12.24 -13.09
CA SER A 263 -12.87 11.79 -13.39
C SER A 263 -12.02 11.78 -12.11
N ALA A 264 -12.43 10.97 -11.14
CA ALA A 264 -11.79 10.78 -9.84
C ALA A 264 -12.11 9.38 -9.30
N ASP A 265 -11.19 8.77 -8.58
CA ASP A 265 -11.38 7.45 -7.98
C ASP A 265 -11.88 7.56 -6.53
N PHE A 266 -13.00 6.91 -6.23
CA PHE A 266 -13.59 6.77 -4.89
C PHE A 266 -13.17 5.46 -4.22
N ALA A 267 -12.15 4.80 -4.71
CA ALA A 267 -11.58 3.58 -4.13
C ALA A 267 -10.06 3.54 -4.34
N ARG A 268 -9.45 2.56 -3.69
CA ARG A 268 -8.05 2.14 -3.88
C ARG A 268 -8.04 0.69 -4.38
N PRO A 269 -6.96 0.24 -5.04
CA PRO A 269 -6.77 -1.18 -5.30
C PRO A 269 -6.85 -1.97 -3.98
N PRO A 270 -7.74 -2.96 -3.87
CA PRO A 270 -7.93 -3.68 -2.61
C PRO A 270 -6.88 -4.79 -2.41
N TRP A 271 -5.63 -4.38 -2.21
CA TRP A 271 -4.54 -5.26 -1.79
C TRP A 271 -4.82 -5.87 -0.43
N THR A 272 -5.42 -5.09 0.46
CA THR A 272 -5.81 -5.50 1.80
C THR A 272 -7.31 -5.37 1.99
N PHE A 273 -7.87 -6.14 2.91
CA PHE A 273 -9.29 -6.04 3.26
C PHE A 273 -9.60 -4.77 4.05
N ALA A 274 -10.89 -4.43 4.09
CA ALA A 274 -11.46 -3.39 4.95
C ALA A 274 -10.83 -2.00 4.81
N ASN A 275 -10.60 -1.54 3.58
CA ASN A 275 -10.14 -0.19 3.25
C ASN A 275 -11.30 0.72 2.79
N PRO A 276 -12.23 1.12 3.68
CA PRO A 276 -13.39 1.90 3.29
C PRO A 276 -13.01 3.34 2.92
N THR A 277 -13.64 3.79 1.84
CA THR A 277 -13.55 5.18 1.38
C THR A 277 -14.85 5.93 1.55
N TYR A 278 -15.94 5.25 1.95
CA TYR A 278 -17.21 5.90 2.20
C TYR A 278 -18.04 5.17 3.27
N GLY A 279 -19.06 5.87 3.79
CA GLY A 279 -20.08 5.34 4.69
C GLY A 279 -21.27 6.28 4.79
N PHE A 280 -22.29 5.91 5.58
CA PHE A 280 -23.55 6.64 5.68
C PHE A 280 -23.63 7.44 6.98
N ALA A 281 -23.84 8.75 6.87
CA ALA A 281 -24.29 9.59 7.99
C ALA A 281 -25.81 9.48 8.19
N SER A 282 -26.55 9.24 7.10
CA SER A 282 -27.99 8.93 7.08
C SER A 282 -28.34 8.22 5.76
N SER A 283 -29.61 7.81 5.57
CA SER A 283 -30.08 7.27 4.28
C SER A 283 -29.97 8.29 3.14
N GLU A 284 -29.91 9.58 3.45
CA GLU A 284 -29.84 10.65 2.46
C GLU A 284 -28.43 11.22 2.27
N GLN A 285 -27.46 10.84 3.13
CA GLN A 285 -26.12 11.42 3.14
C GLN A 285 -25.03 10.37 3.27
N ILE A 286 -24.15 10.33 2.28
CA ILE A 286 -22.88 9.59 2.29
C ILE A 286 -21.74 10.56 2.59
N ILE A 287 -20.80 10.16 3.44
CA ILE A 287 -19.50 10.82 3.56
C ILE A 287 -18.47 9.92 2.87
N CYS A 288 -17.67 10.50 1.98
CA CYS A 288 -16.72 9.75 1.17
C CYS A 288 -15.38 10.47 1.02
N ALA A 289 -14.34 9.71 0.76
CA ALA A 289 -13.07 10.21 0.26
C ALA A 289 -12.93 9.83 -1.23
N TYR A 290 -12.30 10.71 -2.00
CA TYR A 290 -11.96 10.49 -3.39
C TYR A 290 -10.60 11.11 -3.70
N VAL A 291 -9.91 10.56 -4.69
CA VAL A 291 -8.57 11.03 -5.08
C VAL A 291 -8.62 11.75 -6.42
N THR A 292 -7.91 12.87 -6.47
CA THR A 292 -7.61 13.65 -7.67
C THR A 292 -6.10 13.76 -7.82
N ARG A 293 -5.63 14.40 -8.89
CA ARG A 293 -4.20 14.69 -9.08
C ARG A 293 -3.56 15.48 -7.92
N ASP A 294 -4.37 16.21 -7.11
CA ASP A 294 -3.89 17.01 -5.97
C ASP A 294 -3.96 16.26 -4.63
N GLY A 295 -4.33 14.98 -4.65
CA GLY A 295 -4.46 14.11 -3.49
C GLY A 295 -5.90 13.79 -3.12
N TRP A 296 -6.05 13.16 -1.96
CA TRP A 296 -7.34 12.75 -1.42
C TRP A 296 -8.13 13.93 -0.86
N ARG A 297 -9.42 13.90 -1.06
CA ARG A 297 -10.39 14.89 -0.59
C ARG A 297 -11.53 14.20 0.15
N LEU A 298 -12.06 14.84 1.19
CA LEU A 298 -13.28 14.41 1.86
C LEU A 298 -14.48 15.16 1.29
N ALA A 299 -15.62 14.47 1.15
CA ALA A 299 -16.84 15.09 0.66
C ALA A 299 -18.10 14.45 1.26
N SER A 300 -19.20 15.18 1.18
CA SER A 300 -20.56 14.71 1.40
C SER A 300 -21.26 14.50 0.05
N VAL A 301 -22.00 13.41 -0.11
CA VAL A 301 -22.83 13.11 -1.28
C VAL A 301 -24.27 12.92 -0.84
N GLY A 302 -25.16 13.73 -1.40
CA GLY A 302 -26.59 13.58 -1.21
C GLY A 302 -27.15 12.45 -2.08
N THR A 303 -27.71 11.39 -1.47
CA THR A 303 -28.19 10.21 -2.22
C THR A 303 -29.37 10.50 -3.12
N ARG A 304 -30.19 11.52 -2.81
CA ARG A 304 -31.32 11.98 -3.63
C ARG A 304 -30.91 13.06 -4.63
N THR A 305 -30.12 14.03 -4.16
CA THR A 305 -29.70 15.18 -4.98
C THR A 305 -28.59 14.83 -5.96
N ARG A 306 -27.83 13.76 -5.68
CA ARG A 306 -26.62 13.35 -6.43
C ARG A 306 -25.57 14.45 -6.53
N ARG A 307 -25.58 15.35 -5.55
CA ARG A 307 -24.63 16.45 -5.44
C ARG A 307 -23.51 16.04 -4.49
N LEU A 308 -22.29 16.35 -4.90
CA LEU A 308 -21.09 16.22 -4.07
C LEU A 308 -20.73 17.62 -3.55
N ASP A 309 -20.62 17.73 -2.23
CA ASP A 309 -20.20 18.93 -1.53
C ASP A 309 -18.87 18.62 -0.80
N PRO A 310 -17.76 19.30 -1.16
CA PRO A 310 -16.48 19.10 -0.49
C PRO A 310 -16.55 19.42 1.01
N ILE A 311 -15.82 18.65 1.81
CA ILE A 311 -15.59 18.90 3.24
C ILE A 311 -14.12 19.28 3.40
N ASP A 312 -13.86 20.50 3.86
CA ASP A 312 -12.50 21.00 4.03
C ASP A 312 -11.83 20.39 5.25
N VAL A 313 -10.67 19.74 5.02
CA VAL A 313 -9.81 19.17 6.06
C VAL A 313 -8.35 19.36 5.63
N PRO A 314 -7.41 19.53 6.57
CA PRO A 314 -6.00 19.84 6.26
C PRO A 314 -5.18 18.61 5.82
N TYR A 315 -5.84 17.61 5.23
CA TYR A 315 -5.21 16.35 4.84
C TYR A 315 -5.33 16.10 3.34
N THR A 316 -4.23 15.66 2.74
CA THR A 316 -4.13 15.29 1.32
C THR A 316 -3.97 13.78 1.11
N GLN A 317 -3.88 13.03 2.22
CA GLN A 317 -3.96 11.59 2.28
C GLN A 317 -5.08 11.24 3.25
N ILE A 318 -6.10 10.48 2.82
CA ILE A 318 -7.26 10.10 3.63
C ILE A 318 -7.52 8.62 3.43
N GLU A 319 -7.57 7.86 4.52
CA GLU A 319 -7.77 6.41 4.54
C GLU A 319 -8.74 6.01 5.64
N GLN A 320 -9.29 4.79 5.56
CA GLN A 320 -10.13 4.21 6.59
C GLN A 320 -11.31 5.10 6.98
N VAL A 321 -12.06 5.61 6.00
CA VAL A 321 -13.24 6.47 6.26
C VAL A 321 -14.33 5.66 6.96
N ARG A 322 -14.66 6.01 8.20
CA ARG A 322 -15.70 5.38 9.01
C ARG A 322 -16.71 6.41 9.43
N VAL A 323 -17.98 6.15 9.14
CA VAL A 323 -19.05 7.13 9.32
C VAL A 323 -20.06 6.63 10.34
N ALA A 324 -20.44 7.52 11.25
CA ALA A 324 -21.57 7.37 12.17
C ALA A 324 -22.48 8.59 12.02
N PRO A 325 -23.73 8.57 12.51
CA PRO A 325 -24.56 9.76 12.52
C PRO A 325 -23.81 10.95 13.15
N ARG A 326 -23.68 12.07 12.44
CA ARG A 326 -22.98 13.31 12.83
C ARG A 326 -21.46 13.23 12.97
N HIS A 327 -20.82 12.09 12.73
CA HIS A 327 -19.37 11.96 12.85
C HIS A 327 -18.77 11.18 11.67
N VAL A 328 -17.58 11.57 11.28
CA VAL A 328 -16.70 10.74 10.46
C VAL A 328 -15.34 10.64 11.14
N ALA A 329 -14.78 9.42 11.17
CA ALA A 329 -13.41 9.16 11.57
C ALA A 329 -12.61 8.64 10.38
N PHE A 330 -11.35 9.01 10.30
CA PHE A 330 -10.46 8.59 9.22
C PHE A 330 -8.99 8.69 9.65
N LEU A 331 -8.14 8.03 8.90
CA LEU A 331 -6.70 8.27 8.97
C LEU A 331 -6.38 9.43 8.02
N GLY A 332 -5.84 10.52 8.56
CA GLY A 332 -5.50 11.72 7.81
C GLY A 332 -4.00 12.00 7.82
N GLY A 333 -3.42 12.34 6.68
CA GLY A 333 -2.01 12.76 6.57
C GLY A 333 -1.86 13.89 5.56
N SER A 334 -0.79 14.64 5.67
CA SER A 334 -0.38 15.62 4.68
C SER A 334 1.14 15.63 4.55
N SER A 335 1.68 16.31 3.56
CA SER A 335 3.14 16.44 3.39
C SER A 335 3.84 17.16 4.56
N ALA A 336 3.07 17.90 5.38
CA ALA A 336 3.59 18.66 6.52
C ALA A 336 3.38 17.97 7.87
N ALA A 337 2.46 16.99 7.95
CA ALA A 337 2.05 16.41 9.22
C ALA A 337 2.03 14.88 9.15
N ALA A 338 2.48 14.26 10.24
CA ALA A 338 2.39 12.82 10.43
C ALA A 338 0.94 12.34 10.36
N THR A 339 0.74 11.09 9.97
CA THR A 339 -0.60 10.48 9.93
C THR A 339 -1.26 10.50 11.31
N VAL A 340 -2.53 10.81 11.32
CA VAL A 340 -3.35 10.92 12.54
C VAL A 340 -4.60 10.06 12.43
N VAL A 341 -5.15 9.64 13.57
CA VAL A 341 -6.55 9.24 13.70
C VAL A 341 -7.34 10.51 13.95
N ALA A 342 -8.17 10.90 13.00
CA ALA A 342 -8.97 12.11 13.05
C ALA A 342 -10.45 11.78 13.21
N ARG A 343 -11.18 12.63 13.96
CA ARG A 343 -12.64 12.61 14.10
C ARG A 343 -13.19 13.99 13.76
N LEU A 344 -14.11 14.05 12.81
CA LEU A 344 -14.80 15.27 12.40
C LEU A 344 -16.29 15.18 12.78
N ARG A 345 -16.80 16.21 13.44
CA ARG A 345 -18.24 16.40 13.66
C ARG A 345 -18.85 17.07 12.43
N LEU A 346 -19.84 16.40 11.84
CA LEU A 346 -20.44 16.84 10.57
C LEU A 346 -21.37 18.05 10.73
N ASP A 347 -21.95 18.25 11.93
CA ASP A 347 -22.86 19.34 12.24
C ASP A 347 -22.14 20.66 12.55
N THR A 348 -20.94 20.61 13.10
CA THR A 348 -20.18 21.80 13.54
C THR A 348 -18.91 22.04 12.72
N GLY A 349 -18.45 21.06 11.95
CA GLY A 349 -17.15 21.10 11.28
C GLY A 349 -15.96 20.95 12.24
N GLN A 350 -16.20 20.63 13.52
CA GLN A 350 -15.12 20.47 14.50
C GLN A 350 -14.27 19.24 14.22
N LEU A 351 -13.00 19.45 13.86
CA LEU A 351 -11.99 18.42 13.65
C LEU A 351 -11.19 18.20 14.95
N THR A 352 -11.09 16.94 15.39
CA THR A 352 -10.32 16.53 16.55
C THR A 352 -9.27 15.49 16.13
N VAL A 353 -8.01 15.71 16.48
CA VAL A 353 -6.96 14.70 16.37
C VAL A 353 -7.01 13.83 17.63
N VAL A 354 -7.32 12.55 17.44
CA VAL A 354 -7.48 11.57 18.54
C VAL A 354 -6.16 10.87 18.86
N ALA A 355 -5.38 10.56 17.84
CA ALA A 355 -4.03 9.99 17.99
C ALA A 355 -3.13 10.44 16.85
N ARG A 356 -1.84 10.52 17.14
CA ARG A 356 -0.80 10.81 16.14
C ARG A 356 0.08 9.58 15.95
N SER A 357 0.47 9.30 14.71
CA SER A 357 1.40 8.19 14.42
C SER A 357 2.79 8.45 15.01
N ARG A 358 3.06 9.70 15.34
CA ARG A 358 4.33 10.16 15.89
C ARG A 358 4.10 11.23 16.95
N GLU A 359 4.88 11.15 18.01
CA GLU A 359 5.03 12.22 19.00
C GLU A 359 6.19 13.15 18.61
N GLY A 360 6.04 14.44 18.89
CA GLY A 360 7.00 15.48 18.54
C GLY A 360 6.94 15.91 17.08
N ASP A 361 7.12 17.19 16.86
CA ASP A 361 7.12 17.80 15.54
C ASP A 361 8.54 17.76 14.94
N ILE A 362 8.60 17.57 13.63
CA ILE A 362 9.82 17.83 12.87
C ILE A 362 9.84 19.32 12.59
N ASP A 363 11.01 19.94 12.75
CA ASP A 363 11.16 21.32 12.35
C ASP A 363 10.77 21.48 10.86
N PRO A 364 9.72 22.28 10.57
CA PRO A 364 9.24 22.47 9.20
C PRO A 364 10.34 22.99 8.25
N ALA A 365 11.38 23.63 8.76
CA ALA A 365 12.50 24.10 7.97
C ALA A 365 13.33 22.99 7.30
N TYR A 366 13.17 21.72 7.76
CA TYR A 366 13.80 20.55 7.15
C TYR A 366 12.83 19.71 6.30
N VAL A 367 11.57 20.14 6.16
CA VAL A 367 10.55 19.37 5.45
C VAL A 367 10.39 19.86 4.02
N SER A 368 10.70 18.99 3.07
CA SER A 368 10.43 19.20 1.65
C SER A 368 8.98 18.81 1.34
N HIS A 369 8.23 19.72 0.74
CA HIS A 369 6.88 19.48 0.28
C HIS A 369 6.86 19.04 -1.19
N PRO A 370 6.06 18.01 -1.56
CA PRO A 370 6.00 17.54 -2.93
C PRO A 370 5.34 18.56 -3.86
N ALA A 371 5.93 18.75 -5.02
CA ALA A 371 5.27 19.34 -6.17
C ALA A 371 4.80 18.24 -7.12
N THR A 372 3.53 18.26 -7.52
CA THR A 372 3.00 17.34 -8.54
C THR A 372 3.54 17.76 -9.90
N ILE A 373 4.12 16.81 -10.63
CA ILE A 373 4.53 17.02 -12.01
C ILE A 373 3.83 16.06 -12.97
N GLU A 374 3.73 16.49 -14.21
CA GLU A 374 3.35 15.70 -15.36
C GLU A 374 4.45 15.85 -16.39
N PHE A 375 4.90 14.76 -16.97
CA PHE A 375 6.01 14.76 -17.91
C PHE A 375 5.73 13.83 -19.10
N PRO A 376 6.29 14.16 -20.30
CA PRO A 376 6.13 13.31 -21.47
C PRO A 376 6.89 11.99 -21.29
N THR A 377 6.30 10.92 -21.79
CA THR A 377 6.91 9.59 -21.80
C THR A 377 6.73 8.92 -23.16
N THR A 378 7.15 7.66 -23.28
CA THR A 378 7.11 6.89 -24.53
C THR A 378 5.70 6.85 -25.14
N ASN A 379 5.65 6.65 -26.48
CA ASN A 379 4.42 6.54 -27.26
C ASN A 379 3.48 7.77 -27.19
N GLY A 380 4.01 8.95 -26.88
CA GLY A 380 3.22 10.19 -26.77
C GLY A 380 2.31 10.24 -25.54
N HIS A 381 2.54 9.37 -24.57
CA HIS A 381 1.85 9.41 -23.30
C HIS A 381 2.47 10.43 -22.34
N THR A 382 1.76 10.69 -21.25
CA THR A 382 2.26 11.42 -20.09
C THR A 382 2.29 10.49 -18.87
N ALA A 383 3.24 10.71 -17.97
CA ALA A 383 3.31 10.09 -16.66
C ALA A 383 3.32 11.17 -15.56
N HIS A 384 3.13 10.75 -14.33
CA HIS A 384 2.96 11.64 -13.19
C HIS A 384 3.98 11.32 -12.11
N GLY A 385 4.22 12.29 -11.21
CA GLY A 385 5.08 12.05 -10.07
C GLY A 385 5.06 13.19 -9.07
N LEU A 386 5.66 12.93 -7.92
CA LEU A 386 5.86 13.87 -6.84
C LEU A 386 7.34 14.23 -6.74
N VAL A 387 7.69 15.48 -6.98
CA VAL A 387 9.06 15.98 -6.86
C VAL A 387 9.25 16.65 -5.51
N TYR A 388 10.29 16.24 -4.81
CA TYR A 388 10.74 16.81 -3.55
C TYR A 388 12.13 17.43 -3.77
N VAL A 389 12.25 18.74 -3.61
CA VAL A 389 13.54 19.43 -3.71
C VAL A 389 14.31 19.32 -2.40
N PRO A 390 15.66 19.43 -2.42
CA PRO A 390 16.44 19.49 -1.19
C PRO A 390 16.06 20.69 -0.34
N VAL A 391 15.89 20.47 0.97
CA VAL A 391 15.56 21.52 1.95
C VAL A 391 16.37 21.31 3.22
N ASN A 392 17.17 22.30 3.58
CA ASN A 392 17.93 22.36 4.84
C ASN A 392 18.22 23.83 5.18
N PRO A 393 17.88 24.32 6.38
CA PRO A 393 18.11 25.72 6.74
C PRO A 393 19.60 26.07 6.96
N ASP A 394 20.43 25.06 7.28
CA ASP A 394 21.83 25.25 7.63
C ASP A 394 22.81 25.14 6.46
N TYR A 395 22.36 24.46 5.37
CA TYR A 395 23.22 24.16 4.23
C TYR A 395 22.58 24.52 2.89
N ARG A 396 23.45 24.81 1.92
CA ARG A 396 23.11 24.92 0.50
C ARG A 396 24.20 24.31 -0.36
N GLY A 397 23.87 23.89 -1.55
CA GLY A 397 24.82 23.40 -2.54
C GLY A 397 25.73 24.51 -3.09
N PRO A 398 26.92 24.17 -3.62
CA PRO A 398 27.80 25.09 -4.32
C PRO A 398 27.11 25.79 -5.49
N VAL A 399 27.53 27.02 -5.77
CA VAL A 399 26.98 27.79 -6.90
C VAL A 399 27.28 27.07 -8.22
N GLY A 400 26.23 26.83 -9.04
CA GLY A 400 26.34 26.15 -10.31
C GLY A 400 26.19 24.62 -10.25
N GLU A 401 26.24 24.00 -9.06
CA GLU A 401 25.91 22.59 -8.89
C GLU A 401 24.39 22.37 -8.82
N ARG A 402 23.98 21.16 -9.23
CA ARG A 402 22.62 20.66 -9.10
C ARG A 402 22.59 19.47 -8.13
N PRO A 403 21.48 19.23 -7.43
CA PRO A 403 21.37 18.08 -6.54
C PRO A 403 21.35 16.76 -7.31
N PRO A 404 21.89 15.67 -6.75
CA PRO A 404 21.63 14.34 -7.25
C PRO A 404 20.14 14.02 -7.14
N LEU A 405 19.63 13.18 -8.05
CA LEU A 405 18.24 12.72 -8.07
C LEU A 405 18.15 11.27 -7.62
N ARG A 406 17.17 11.01 -6.75
CA ARG A 406 16.69 9.70 -6.38
C ARG A 406 15.29 9.49 -6.95
N VAL A 407 15.17 8.62 -7.96
CA VAL A 407 13.87 8.19 -8.48
C VAL A 407 13.35 7.03 -7.65
N ILE A 408 12.08 7.06 -7.30
CA ILE A 408 11.40 5.98 -6.59
C ILE A 408 10.33 5.39 -7.52
N GLY A 409 10.40 4.07 -7.76
CA GLY A 409 9.30 3.28 -8.28
C GLY A 409 8.58 2.58 -7.13
N HIS A 410 7.27 2.83 -6.99
CA HIS A 410 6.49 2.18 -5.95
C HIS A 410 6.29 0.68 -6.22
N GLY A 411 5.94 -0.08 -5.18
CA GLY A 411 5.57 -1.49 -5.27
C GLY A 411 4.15 -1.70 -5.77
N GLY A 412 3.71 -2.92 -5.72
CA GLY A 412 2.39 -3.35 -6.17
C GLY A 412 2.47 -4.35 -7.33
N PRO A 413 2.51 -3.95 -8.61
CA PRO A 413 2.74 -2.62 -9.20
C PRO A 413 1.50 -1.72 -9.31
N THR A 414 0.30 -2.19 -8.99
CA THR A 414 -0.93 -1.40 -9.01
C THR A 414 -1.13 -0.70 -7.66
N ASP A 415 -0.46 0.42 -7.45
CA ASP A 415 -0.54 1.28 -6.26
C ASP A 415 -0.32 2.75 -6.66
N ALA A 416 0.05 3.64 -5.78
CA ALA A 416 0.39 5.03 -6.06
C ALA A 416 1.33 5.63 -4.99
N ALA A 417 2.06 6.68 -5.38
CA ALA A 417 2.86 7.49 -4.48
C ALA A 417 2.03 8.13 -3.37
N SER A 418 2.52 8.10 -2.14
CA SER A 418 1.81 8.68 -0.99
C SER A 418 2.13 10.17 -0.83
N ARG A 419 1.10 10.96 -0.55
CA ARG A 419 1.22 12.40 -0.26
C ARG A 419 1.31 12.71 1.24
N ALA A 420 1.35 11.70 2.10
CA ALA A 420 1.61 11.87 3.52
C ALA A 420 3.09 12.18 3.77
N LEU A 421 3.40 12.76 4.91
CA LEU A 421 4.78 12.98 5.34
C LEU A 421 5.53 11.65 5.46
N GLN A 422 6.49 11.44 4.58
CA GLN A 422 7.36 10.28 4.56
C GLN A 422 8.75 10.63 5.07
N LEU A 423 9.07 10.25 6.31
CA LEU A 423 10.38 10.54 6.90
C LEU A 423 11.54 9.98 6.10
N ALA A 424 11.33 8.85 5.43
CA ALA A 424 12.32 8.26 4.54
C ALA A 424 12.67 9.18 3.35
N ILE A 425 11.71 9.95 2.83
CA ILE A 425 11.97 10.97 1.80
C ILE A 425 12.68 12.17 2.43
N GLN A 426 12.19 12.64 3.58
CA GLN A 426 12.79 13.79 4.27
C GLN A 426 14.24 13.53 4.73
N PHE A 427 14.59 12.29 5.04
CA PHE A 427 15.97 11.88 5.30
C PHE A 427 16.91 12.24 4.14
N TRP A 428 16.48 12.03 2.91
CA TRP A 428 17.27 12.33 1.72
C TRP A 428 17.26 13.81 1.36
N THR A 429 16.08 14.43 1.35
CA THR A 429 15.95 15.84 0.95
C THR A 429 16.67 16.78 1.89
N SER A 430 16.68 16.48 3.19
CA SER A 430 17.43 17.26 4.18
C SER A 430 18.96 17.08 4.11
N ARG A 431 19.44 16.07 3.35
CA ARG A 431 20.85 15.84 3.05
C ARG A 431 21.27 16.34 1.66
N GLY A 432 20.39 17.03 0.95
CA GLY A 432 20.71 17.62 -0.35
C GLY A 432 20.42 16.71 -1.54
N VAL A 433 19.63 15.65 -1.39
CA VAL A 433 19.23 14.77 -2.49
C VAL A 433 17.80 15.09 -2.90
N ALA A 434 17.57 15.41 -4.18
CA ALA A 434 16.22 15.52 -4.73
C ALA A 434 15.57 14.14 -4.88
N VAL A 435 14.24 14.09 -4.71
CA VAL A 435 13.48 12.83 -4.87
C VAL A 435 12.38 13.03 -5.89
N LEU A 436 12.21 12.07 -6.79
CA LEU A 436 11.06 11.92 -7.68
C LEU A 436 10.38 10.60 -7.37
N ASP A 437 9.19 10.66 -6.79
CA ASP A 437 8.31 9.49 -6.53
C ASP A 437 7.33 9.36 -7.69
N VAL A 438 7.51 8.32 -8.53
CA VAL A 438 6.84 8.22 -9.83
C VAL A 438 5.55 7.43 -9.72
N ASP A 439 4.45 8.03 -10.16
CA ASP A 439 3.19 7.35 -10.48
C ASP A 439 3.25 6.91 -11.95
N TYR A 440 3.94 5.81 -12.23
CA TYR A 440 4.09 5.26 -13.58
C TYR A 440 2.76 4.73 -14.14
N GLY A 441 2.69 4.52 -15.46
CA GLY A 441 1.54 3.87 -16.11
C GLY A 441 1.26 2.50 -15.48
N GLY A 442 0.10 2.35 -14.87
CA GLY A 442 -0.25 1.24 -13.97
C GLY A 442 -0.67 1.71 -12.58
N SER A 443 -0.26 2.92 -12.17
CA SER A 443 -0.62 3.50 -10.88
C SER A 443 -2.12 3.79 -10.78
N SER A 444 -2.63 3.75 -9.55
CA SER A 444 -4.02 4.05 -9.20
C SER A 444 -4.23 5.56 -8.97
N GLY A 445 -5.50 6.00 -8.94
CA GLY A 445 -5.86 7.41 -8.73
C GLY A 445 -5.97 8.23 -10.02
N TYR A 446 -5.70 7.60 -11.15
CA TYR A 446 -5.77 8.20 -12.50
C TYR A 446 -6.81 7.51 -13.40
N GLY A 447 -7.67 6.69 -12.81
CA GLY A 447 -8.70 5.93 -13.49
C GLY A 447 -8.18 4.63 -14.13
N ARG A 448 -9.12 3.85 -14.68
CA ARG A 448 -8.87 2.51 -15.26
C ARG A 448 -7.90 2.56 -16.43
N GLY A 449 -8.07 3.52 -17.35
CA GLY A 449 -7.23 3.61 -18.55
C GLY A 449 -5.74 3.81 -18.23
N TYR A 450 -5.42 4.55 -17.16
CA TYR A 450 -4.04 4.71 -16.70
C TYR A 450 -3.53 3.44 -16.04
N ARG A 451 -4.35 2.83 -15.20
CA ARG A 451 -4.03 1.56 -14.51
C ARG A 451 -3.77 0.42 -15.51
N GLU A 452 -4.55 0.34 -16.57
CA GLU A 452 -4.40 -0.70 -17.61
C GLU A 452 -3.20 -0.52 -18.55
N ARG A 453 -2.50 0.63 -18.51
CA ARG A 453 -1.27 0.82 -19.30
C ARG A 453 -0.18 -0.21 -18.99
N LEU A 454 -0.21 -0.78 -17.78
CA LEU A 454 0.75 -1.80 -17.36
C LEU A 454 0.40 -3.20 -17.90
N ARG A 455 -0.83 -3.42 -18.36
CA ARG A 455 -1.28 -4.74 -18.86
C ARG A 455 -0.44 -5.18 -20.05
N GLY A 456 0.21 -6.34 -19.93
CA GLY A 456 1.15 -6.88 -20.91
C GLY A 456 2.45 -6.07 -21.06
N SER A 457 2.68 -5.04 -20.22
CA SER A 457 3.76 -4.06 -20.38
C SER A 457 4.58 -3.80 -19.12
N TRP A 458 4.42 -4.63 -18.07
CA TRP A 458 5.24 -4.55 -16.86
C TRP A 458 6.71 -4.86 -17.19
N GLY A 459 7.62 -4.09 -16.62
CA GLY A 459 9.05 -4.08 -16.98
C GLY A 459 9.37 -3.25 -18.22
N ILE A 460 8.38 -2.55 -18.78
CA ILE A 460 8.55 -1.61 -19.90
C ILE A 460 7.99 -0.24 -19.50
N VAL A 461 6.67 -0.13 -19.29
CA VAL A 461 6.01 1.17 -19.04
C VAL A 461 6.46 1.77 -17.71
N ASP A 462 6.56 0.97 -16.66
CA ASP A 462 7.04 1.39 -15.35
C ASP A 462 8.51 1.84 -15.40
N VAL A 463 9.34 1.17 -16.19
CA VAL A 463 10.75 1.50 -16.40
C VAL A 463 10.88 2.78 -17.23
N ASP A 464 10.20 2.85 -18.38
CA ASP A 464 10.22 4.01 -19.27
C ASP A 464 9.77 5.28 -18.54
N ASP A 465 8.71 5.20 -17.73
CA ASP A 465 8.19 6.34 -16.99
C ASP A 465 9.18 6.82 -15.91
N CYS A 466 9.87 5.90 -15.20
CA CYS A 466 10.93 6.26 -14.26
C CYS A 466 12.15 6.90 -14.97
N VAL A 467 12.57 6.35 -16.08
CA VAL A 467 13.68 6.86 -16.91
C VAL A 467 13.35 8.25 -17.47
N ASN A 468 12.17 8.41 -18.07
CA ASN A 468 11.76 9.67 -18.68
C ASN A 468 11.51 10.77 -17.63
N GLY A 469 11.01 10.42 -16.44
CA GLY A 469 10.89 11.35 -15.32
C GLY A 469 12.25 11.88 -14.85
N ALA A 470 13.26 11.00 -14.77
CA ALA A 470 14.63 11.39 -14.45
C ALA A 470 15.24 12.33 -15.52
N ARG A 471 15.13 11.96 -16.79
CA ARG A 471 15.60 12.77 -17.92
C ARG A 471 14.91 14.14 -17.96
N TYR A 472 13.60 14.17 -17.79
CA TYR A 472 12.81 15.41 -17.78
C TYR A 472 13.31 16.43 -16.75
N LEU A 473 13.61 15.98 -15.52
CA LEU A 473 14.15 16.88 -14.49
C LEU A 473 15.59 17.29 -14.76
N ALA A 474 16.42 16.41 -15.33
CA ALA A 474 17.79 16.71 -15.70
C ALA A 474 17.86 17.72 -16.87
N GLU A 475 17.06 17.54 -17.91
CA GLU A 475 16.98 18.44 -19.07
C GLU A 475 16.46 19.84 -18.70
N ARG A 476 15.58 19.94 -17.70
CA ARG A 476 15.16 21.21 -17.12
C ARG A 476 16.25 21.91 -16.30
N GLY A 477 17.31 21.18 -15.95
CA GLY A 477 18.35 21.67 -15.04
C GLY A 477 17.94 21.74 -13.57
N ASP A 478 16.90 21.00 -13.18
CA ASP A 478 16.45 20.91 -11.78
C ASP A 478 17.37 20.02 -10.95
N VAL A 479 18.00 19.00 -11.58
CA VAL A 479 18.87 18.01 -10.97
C VAL A 479 20.13 17.76 -11.83
N ASP A 480 21.11 17.11 -11.24
CA ASP A 480 22.34 16.70 -11.94
C ASP A 480 22.12 15.44 -12.75
N GLY A 481 22.19 15.55 -14.08
CA GLY A 481 22.02 14.44 -15.00
C GLY A 481 23.08 13.33 -14.88
N ASP A 482 24.25 13.64 -14.29
CA ASP A 482 25.32 12.66 -14.05
C ASP A 482 25.17 11.93 -12.70
N ARG A 483 24.24 12.35 -11.84
CA ARG A 483 24.00 11.78 -10.51
C ARG A 483 22.54 11.33 -10.32
N LEU A 484 21.99 10.67 -11.36
CA LEU A 484 20.66 10.07 -11.32
C LEU A 484 20.71 8.67 -10.70
N THR A 485 19.84 8.37 -9.76
CA THR A 485 19.76 7.07 -9.07
C THR A 485 18.33 6.57 -9.04
N ILE A 486 18.14 5.25 -8.94
CA ILE A 486 16.81 4.63 -8.89
C ILE A 486 16.69 3.70 -7.69
N ARG A 487 15.53 3.75 -7.02
CA ARG A 487 15.20 2.93 -5.84
C ARG A 487 13.80 2.35 -5.96
N GLY A 488 13.63 1.10 -5.55
CA GLY A 488 12.32 0.48 -5.46
C GLY A 488 12.31 -0.74 -4.55
N GLY A 489 11.11 -1.15 -4.15
CA GLY A 489 10.88 -2.37 -3.39
C GLY A 489 9.82 -3.23 -4.08
N SER A 490 9.91 -4.57 -3.93
CA SER A 490 8.94 -5.49 -4.55
C SER A 490 8.88 -5.29 -6.07
N ALA A 491 7.71 -5.02 -6.64
CA ALA A 491 7.58 -4.67 -8.05
C ALA A 491 8.45 -3.47 -8.46
N GLY A 492 8.60 -2.45 -7.60
CA GLY A 492 9.53 -1.34 -7.85
C GLY A 492 10.99 -1.77 -7.85
N GLY A 493 11.36 -2.82 -7.12
CA GLY A 493 12.68 -3.43 -7.19
C GLY A 493 12.94 -4.11 -8.54
N PHE A 494 11.93 -4.72 -9.13
CA PHE A 494 11.97 -5.22 -10.50
C PHE A 494 12.21 -4.07 -11.50
N THR A 495 11.45 -2.97 -11.36
CA THR A 495 11.64 -1.76 -12.15
C THR A 495 13.08 -1.22 -12.07
N VAL A 496 13.68 -1.22 -10.86
CA VAL A 496 15.10 -0.86 -10.65
C VAL A 496 16.03 -1.73 -11.47
N LEU A 497 15.89 -3.05 -11.34
CA LEU A 497 16.78 -3.99 -12.03
C LEU A 497 16.62 -3.93 -13.56
N CYS A 498 15.38 -3.79 -14.05
CA CYS A 498 15.11 -3.58 -15.47
C CYS A 498 15.69 -2.26 -15.98
N ALA A 499 15.53 -1.17 -15.22
CA ALA A 499 16.09 0.14 -15.59
C ALA A 499 17.61 0.10 -15.72
N LEU A 500 18.31 -0.66 -14.85
CA LEU A 500 19.75 -0.83 -14.93
C LEU A 500 20.20 -1.82 -16.00
N ALA A 501 19.38 -2.83 -16.32
CA ALA A 501 19.71 -3.83 -17.33
C ALA A 501 19.51 -3.32 -18.76
N PHE A 502 18.51 -2.45 -18.98
CA PHE A 502 18.06 -2.07 -20.31
C PHE A 502 18.31 -0.59 -20.66
N HIS A 503 18.70 0.25 -19.67
CA HIS A 503 18.98 1.67 -19.87
C HIS A 503 20.29 2.09 -19.18
N ASP A 504 20.90 3.16 -19.67
CA ASP A 504 22.19 3.70 -19.19
C ASP A 504 22.03 5.02 -18.39
N VAL A 505 20.81 5.34 -17.97
CA VAL A 505 20.47 6.62 -17.34
C VAL A 505 20.92 6.72 -15.88
N PHE A 506 20.81 5.63 -15.14
CA PHE A 506 21.08 5.66 -13.70
C PHE A 506 22.51 5.25 -13.37
N ARG A 507 23.11 5.94 -12.41
CA ARG A 507 24.47 5.67 -11.91
C ARG A 507 24.53 4.49 -10.96
N MET A 508 23.41 4.18 -10.29
CA MET A 508 23.28 3.08 -9.33
C MET A 508 21.82 2.76 -9.08
N GLY A 509 21.58 1.57 -8.55
CA GLY A 509 20.28 1.15 -8.07
C GLY A 509 20.26 0.67 -6.64
N VAL A 510 19.06 0.77 -6.03
CA VAL A 510 18.74 0.28 -4.70
C VAL A 510 17.52 -0.61 -4.78
N CYS A 511 17.70 -1.89 -4.52
CA CYS A 511 16.67 -2.92 -4.67
C CYS A 511 16.31 -3.51 -3.31
N TYR A 512 15.07 -3.26 -2.87
CA TYR A 512 14.49 -3.87 -1.67
C TYR A 512 13.62 -5.06 -2.09
N TYR A 513 13.98 -6.26 -1.70
CA TYR A 513 13.22 -7.50 -1.96
C TYR A 513 12.55 -7.50 -3.35
N GLY A 514 13.33 -7.17 -4.39
CA GLY A 514 12.82 -7.03 -5.75
C GLY A 514 12.81 -8.33 -6.53
N VAL A 515 11.92 -8.40 -7.51
CA VAL A 515 11.84 -9.52 -8.45
C VAL A 515 12.98 -9.45 -9.45
N SER A 516 13.66 -10.57 -9.70
CA SER A 516 14.74 -10.67 -10.70
C SER A 516 14.44 -11.69 -11.80
N ASP A 517 13.59 -12.68 -11.48
CA ASP A 517 13.16 -13.76 -12.35
C ASP A 517 11.63 -13.88 -12.34
N LEU A 518 10.98 -13.50 -13.42
CA LEU A 518 9.53 -13.55 -13.55
C LEU A 518 8.98 -14.98 -13.59
N GLU A 519 9.71 -15.92 -14.20
CA GLU A 519 9.30 -17.33 -14.27
C GLU A 519 9.38 -17.98 -12.88
N GLY A 520 10.46 -17.69 -12.15
CA GLY A 520 10.61 -18.08 -10.75
C GLY A 520 9.50 -17.51 -9.87
N LEU A 521 9.17 -16.22 -10.02
CA LEU A 521 8.07 -15.61 -9.28
C LEU A 521 6.72 -16.27 -9.59
N ALA A 522 6.40 -16.52 -10.87
CA ALA A 522 5.16 -17.17 -11.26
C ALA A 522 4.98 -18.56 -10.65
N ARG A 523 6.08 -19.27 -10.42
CA ARG A 523 6.09 -20.61 -9.80
C ARG A 523 5.97 -20.57 -8.28
N ASP A 524 6.64 -19.59 -7.64
CA ASP A 524 6.94 -19.64 -6.21
C ASP A 524 6.07 -18.67 -5.37
N THR A 525 5.26 -17.81 -6.01
CA THR A 525 4.41 -16.83 -5.30
C THR A 525 3.13 -17.46 -4.71
N HIS A 526 2.47 -16.74 -3.82
CA HIS A 526 1.24 -17.17 -3.16
C HIS A 526 -0.01 -17.06 -4.05
N LYS A 527 -1.10 -17.75 -3.68
CA LYS A 527 -2.34 -17.86 -4.48
C LYS A 527 -2.86 -16.51 -4.98
N PHE A 528 -2.90 -15.47 -4.13
CA PHE A 528 -3.50 -14.19 -4.51
C PHE A 528 -2.80 -13.57 -5.73
N GLU A 529 -1.49 -13.76 -5.89
CA GLU A 529 -0.71 -13.26 -7.03
C GLU A 529 -0.34 -14.32 -8.05
N SER A 530 -0.66 -15.60 -7.84
CA SER A 530 -0.18 -16.71 -8.68
C SER A 530 -0.55 -16.58 -10.16
N ARG A 531 -1.56 -15.75 -10.50
CA ARG A 531 -1.97 -15.44 -11.87
C ARG A 531 -1.89 -13.96 -12.23
N TYR A 532 -1.33 -13.13 -11.35
CA TYR A 532 -1.22 -11.69 -11.62
C TYR A 532 -0.32 -11.41 -12.82
N LEU A 533 0.75 -12.17 -12.97
CA LEU A 533 1.65 -12.09 -14.13
C LEU A 533 0.97 -12.41 -15.46
N ASP A 534 -0.12 -13.17 -15.48
CA ASP A 534 -0.90 -13.42 -16.70
C ASP A 534 -1.42 -12.11 -17.31
N ALA A 535 -1.80 -11.14 -16.46
CA ALA A 535 -2.23 -9.82 -16.91
C ALA A 535 -1.05 -8.87 -17.19
N LEU A 536 0.01 -8.93 -16.39
CA LEU A 536 1.14 -8.00 -16.46
C LEU A 536 2.14 -8.32 -17.56
N VAL A 537 2.34 -9.60 -17.84
CA VAL A 537 3.36 -10.10 -18.81
C VAL A 537 2.71 -10.92 -19.92
N GLY A 538 1.82 -11.85 -19.51
CA GLY A 538 1.13 -12.79 -20.39
C GLY A 538 1.13 -14.19 -19.79
N ARG A 539 0.24 -15.07 -20.30
CA ARG A 539 0.08 -16.42 -19.76
C ARG A 539 1.26 -17.31 -20.09
N LEU A 540 1.67 -18.14 -19.14
CA LEU A 540 2.56 -19.28 -19.37
C LEU A 540 1.75 -20.52 -19.82
N PRO A 541 2.31 -21.35 -20.73
CA PRO A 541 3.64 -21.23 -21.36
C PRO A 541 3.69 -20.36 -22.63
N GLU A 542 2.55 -19.84 -23.12
CA GLU A 542 2.42 -19.17 -24.42
C GLU A 542 3.34 -17.94 -24.55
N HIS A 543 3.64 -17.28 -23.43
CA HIS A 543 4.46 -16.07 -23.39
C HIS A 543 5.81 -16.27 -22.68
N ALA A 544 6.32 -17.51 -22.57
CA ALA A 544 7.58 -17.80 -21.89
C ALA A 544 8.76 -16.96 -22.40
N ALA A 545 8.82 -16.66 -23.70
CA ALA A 545 9.83 -15.78 -24.26
C ALA A 545 9.84 -14.38 -23.62
N ARG A 546 8.66 -13.78 -23.35
CA ARG A 546 8.56 -12.47 -22.67
C ARG A 546 9.05 -12.52 -21.23
N TYR A 547 8.79 -13.62 -20.52
CA TYR A 547 9.29 -13.82 -19.15
C TYR A 547 10.83 -13.81 -19.16
N HIS A 548 11.44 -14.55 -20.08
CA HIS A 548 12.89 -14.55 -20.24
C HIS A 548 13.44 -13.18 -20.65
N GLU A 549 12.86 -12.55 -21.68
CA GLU A 549 13.28 -11.25 -22.21
C GLU A 549 13.20 -10.12 -21.19
N ARG A 550 12.26 -10.19 -20.22
CA ARG A 550 12.04 -9.13 -19.23
C ARG A 550 12.64 -9.44 -17.87
N SER A 551 13.17 -10.64 -17.63
CA SER A 551 13.78 -11.01 -16.36
C SER A 551 15.21 -10.51 -16.27
N PRO A 552 15.54 -9.57 -15.37
CA PRO A 552 16.90 -9.00 -15.25
C PRO A 552 18.00 -10.04 -15.05
N ILE A 553 17.68 -11.17 -14.44
CA ILE A 553 18.64 -12.27 -14.20
C ILE A 553 19.25 -12.82 -15.49
N HIS A 554 18.54 -12.73 -16.62
CA HIS A 554 19.02 -13.19 -17.92
C HIS A 554 19.81 -12.11 -18.68
N HIS A 555 19.85 -10.87 -18.17
CA HIS A 555 20.46 -9.72 -18.80
C HIS A 555 21.59 -9.08 -17.97
N VAL A 556 22.24 -9.87 -17.13
CA VAL A 556 23.31 -9.41 -16.23
C VAL A 556 24.48 -8.76 -16.98
N SER A 557 24.72 -9.13 -18.23
CA SER A 557 25.73 -8.49 -19.07
C SER A 557 25.44 -7.02 -19.41
N GLY A 558 24.18 -6.59 -19.30
CA GLY A 558 23.76 -5.18 -19.43
C GLY A 558 23.83 -4.40 -18.13
N LEU A 559 23.93 -5.07 -16.99
CA LEU A 559 24.02 -4.48 -15.66
C LEU A 559 25.49 -4.20 -15.31
N ASP A 560 25.96 -3.01 -15.61
CA ASP A 560 27.33 -2.55 -15.30
C ASP A 560 27.39 -1.50 -14.18
N ARG A 561 26.23 -1.14 -13.62
CA ARG A 561 26.09 -0.12 -12.57
C ARG A 561 26.02 -0.75 -11.18
N PRO A 562 26.57 -0.06 -10.14
CA PRO A 562 26.51 -0.53 -8.77
C PRO A 562 25.08 -0.75 -8.26
N VAL A 563 24.84 -1.84 -7.53
CA VAL A 563 23.54 -2.14 -6.92
C VAL A 563 23.70 -2.54 -5.46
N ILE A 564 22.84 -2.03 -4.59
CA ILE A 564 22.68 -2.53 -3.23
C ILE A 564 21.34 -3.23 -3.08
N PHE A 565 21.35 -4.42 -2.46
CA PHE A 565 20.17 -5.25 -2.22
C PHE A 565 19.89 -5.37 -0.72
N PHE A 566 18.58 -5.37 -0.40
CA PHE A 566 18.05 -5.62 0.94
C PHE A 566 16.97 -6.70 0.88
N GLN A 567 17.05 -7.73 1.76
CA GLN A 567 16.13 -8.86 1.73
C GLN A 567 15.77 -9.34 3.13
N GLY A 568 14.46 -9.58 3.36
CA GLY A 568 13.98 -10.31 4.53
C GLY A 568 14.03 -11.81 4.29
N LEU A 569 14.61 -12.56 5.22
CA LEU A 569 14.80 -14.02 5.02
C LEU A 569 13.51 -14.84 5.18
N GLU A 570 12.46 -14.25 5.76
CA GLU A 570 11.14 -14.89 5.91
C GLU A 570 10.12 -14.37 4.87
N ASP A 571 10.58 -13.71 3.79
CA ASP A 571 9.75 -13.19 2.73
C ASP A 571 9.13 -14.34 1.90
N ARG A 572 7.79 -14.36 1.85
CA ARG A 572 7.01 -15.34 1.08
C ARG A 572 6.27 -14.73 -0.12
N VAL A 573 6.37 -13.42 -0.28
CA VAL A 573 5.81 -12.69 -1.44
C VAL A 573 6.84 -12.68 -2.57
N VAL A 574 8.05 -12.18 -2.28
CA VAL A 574 9.23 -12.29 -3.14
C VAL A 574 10.30 -13.07 -2.39
N PRO A 575 10.41 -14.38 -2.62
CA PRO A 575 11.32 -15.24 -1.85
C PRO A 575 12.79 -14.81 -1.97
N PRO A 576 13.63 -15.04 -0.95
CA PRO A 576 15.04 -14.61 -0.90
C PRO A 576 15.88 -15.07 -2.09
N ASN A 577 15.57 -16.22 -2.68
CA ASN A 577 16.27 -16.74 -3.85
C ASN A 577 16.26 -15.77 -5.05
N GLN A 578 15.21 -14.94 -5.19
CA GLN A 578 15.14 -13.90 -6.21
C GLN A 578 16.32 -12.91 -6.10
N THR A 579 16.58 -12.44 -4.89
CA THR A 579 17.71 -11.54 -4.61
C THR A 579 19.04 -12.27 -4.67
N GLU A 580 19.15 -13.46 -4.07
CA GLU A 580 20.40 -14.22 -3.97
C GLU A 580 20.95 -14.62 -5.34
N PHE A 581 20.11 -15.13 -6.24
CA PHE A 581 20.52 -15.46 -7.60
C PHE A 581 21.06 -14.24 -8.35
N MET A 582 20.41 -13.08 -8.18
CA MET A 582 20.83 -11.85 -8.83
C MET A 582 22.17 -11.34 -8.28
N VAL A 583 22.32 -11.33 -6.95
CA VAL A 583 23.58 -10.94 -6.27
C VAL A 583 24.75 -11.83 -6.72
N ASP A 584 24.53 -13.14 -6.78
CA ASP A 584 25.56 -14.08 -7.21
C ASP A 584 25.92 -13.92 -8.70
N ALA A 585 24.94 -13.63 -9.54
CA ALA A 585 25.17 -13.34 -10.95
C ALA A 585 26.00 -12.06 -11.14
N LEU A 586 25.68 -10.99 -10.42
CA LEU A 586 26.44 -9.72 -10.42
C LEU A 586 27.86 -9.89 -9.88
N ARG A 587 28.06 -10.68 -8.81
CA ARG A 587 29.39 -11.00 -8.29
C ARG A 587 30.26 -11.73 -9.33
N ARG A 588 29.68 -12.71 -10.03
CA ARG A 588 30.38 -13.42 -11.14
C ARG A 588 30.73 -12.49 -12.30
N ALA A 589 29.84 -11.55 -12.60
CA ALA A 589 30.06 -10.52 -13.64
C ALA A 589 30.99 -9.38 -13.17
N LYS A 590 31.47 -9.41 -11.92
CA LYS A 590 32.32 -8.38 -11.29
C LYS A 590 31.68 -6.99 -11.28
N VAL A 591 30.37 -6.91 -11.22
CA VAL A 591 29.63 -5.66 -11.01
C VAL A 591 29.70 -5.28 -9.54
N PRO A 592 29.89 -3.99 -9.19
CA PRO A 592 29.87 -3.57 -7.79
C PRO A 592 28.51 -3.87 -7.13
N VAL A 593 28.52 -4.70 -6.10
CA VAL A 593 27.29 -5.16 -5.44
C VAL A 593 27.45 -5.25 -3.93
N ALA A 594 26.43 -4.77 -3.21
CA ALA A 594 26.26 -4.98 -1.78
C ALA A 594 24.96 -5.76 -1.51
N TYR A 595 24.95 -6.59 -0.46
CA TYR A 595 23.78 -7.36 -0.06
C TYR A 595 23.67 -7.43 1.45
N LEU A 596 22.51 -7.03 1.97
CA LEU A 596 22.14 -7.15 3.38
C LEU A 596 20.87 -7.98 3.50
N ALA A 597 20.97 -9.11 4.20
CA ALA A 597 19.86 -10.00 4.54
C ALA A 597 19.49 -9.84 6.02
N PHE A 598 18.20 -9.90 6.33
CA PHE A 598 17.68 -9.66 7.68
C PHE A 598 16.82 -10.83 8.14
N GLU A 599 17.28 -11.50 9.21
CA GLU A 599 16.52 -12.54 9.90
C GLU A 599 15.29 -11.95 10.61
N GLY A 600 14.17 -12.68 10.63
CA GLY A 600 12.92 -12.27 11.27
C GLY A 600 12.14 -11.19 10.49
N GLU A 601 12.62 -10.79 9.30
CA GLU A 601 11.91 -9.87 8.42
C GLU A 601 11.25 -10.60 7.26
N GLN A 602 10.07 -10.10 6.89
CA GLN A 602 9.21 -10.60 5.82
C GLN A 602 9.23 -9.63 4.63
N HIS A 603 8.17 -9.66 3.80
CA HIS A 603 7.98 -8.68 2.73
C HIS A 603 7.65 -7.30 3.32
N GLY A 604 8.61 -6.36 3.22
CA GLY A 604 8.56 -5.07 3.92
C GLY A 604 9.07 -5.15 5.36
N PHE A 605 10.09 -4.33 5.67
CA PHE A 605 10.73 -4.32 6.98
C PHE A 605 9.85 -3.64 8.05
N ARG A 606 9.84 -4.21 9.25
CA ARG A 606 9.01 -3.76 10.37
C ARG A 606 9.79 -3.41 11.62
N ARG A 607 10.92 -4.06 11.83
CA ARG A 607 11.77 -3.82 13.00
C ARG A 607 12.58 -2.54 12.81
N ALA A 608 12.64 -1.75 13.86
CA ALA A 608 13.33 -0.46 13.82
C ALA A 608 14.83 -0.60 13.54
N ASP A 609 15.47 -1.61 14.12
CA ASP A 609 16.89 -1.90 13.90
C ASP A 609 17.20 -2.21 12.42
N THR A 610 16.35 -3.02 11.79
CA THR A 610 16.45 -3.37 10.37
C THR A 610 16.26 -2.14 9.47
N ILE A 611 15.21 -1.36 9.71
CA ILE A 611 14.91 -0.15 8.92
C ILE A 611 16.06 0.86 9.05
N ARG A 612 16.58 1.08 10.26
CA ARG A 612 17.72 1.95 10.50
C ARG A 612 18.96 1.47 9.75
N ARG A 613 19.32 0.20 9.93
CA ARG A 613 20.50 -0.40 9.29
C ARG A 613 20.43 -0.33 7.77
N ALA A 614 19.25 -0.62 7.18
CA ALA A 614 19.06 -0.53 5.75
C ALA A 614 19.25 0.91 5.23
N LEU A 615 18.69 1.90 5.91
CA LEU A 615 18.78 3.30 5.50
C LEU A 615 20.20 3.86 5.64
N GLU A 616 20.91 3.51 6.73
CA GLU A 616 22.32 3.86 6.94
C GLU A 616 23.24 3.21 5.88
N ALA A 617 23.01 1.93 5.59
CA ALA A 617 23.74 1.20 4.54
C ALA A 617 23.53 1.81 3.15
N GLU A 618 22.30 2.22 2.87
CA GLU A 618 21.96 2.90 1.63
C GLU A 618 22.69 4.24 1.50
N LEU A 619 22.70 5.07 2.56
CA LEU A 619 23.44 6.35 2.57
C LEU A 619 24.94 6.13 2.40
N TYR A 620 25.53 5.14 3.09
CA TYR A 620 26.92 4.75 2.90
C TYR A 620 27.22 4.40 1.44
N PHE A 621 26.34 3.57 0.81
CA PHE A 621 26.49 3.16 -0.58
C PHE A 621 26.41 4.34 -1.56
N TYR A 622 25.48 5.28 -1.33
CA TYR A 622 25.38 6.53 -2.10
C TYR A 622 26.68 7.35 -2.03
N GLY A 623 27.21 7.56 -0.83
CA GLY A 623 28.46 8.29 -0.64
C GLY A 623 29.61 7.65 -1.41
N ARG A 624 29.72 6.32 -1.36
CA ARG A 624 30.79 5.56 -2.06
C ARG A 624 30.68 5.60 -3.59
N VAL A 625 29.47 5.58 -4.10
CA VAL A 625 29.23 5.54 -5.57
C VAL A 625 29.20 6.94 -6.17
N LEU A 626 28.58 7.91 -5.52
CA LEU A 626 28.45 9.28 -6.04
C LEU A 626 29.59 10.22 -5.62
N GLY A 627 30.51 9.75 -4.76
CA GLY A 627 31.72 10.49 -4.41
C GLY A 627 31.52 11.65 -3.44
N PHE A 628 30.56 11.53 -2.51
CA PHE A 628 30.40 12.46 -1.39
C PHE A 628 30.61 11.76 -0.04
N GLU A 629 30.96 12.51 0.98
CA GLU A 629 31.11 12.00 2.34
C GLU A 629 29.92 12.45 3.19
N PRO A 630 29.04 11.51 3.63
CA PRO A 630 27.94 11.83 4.52
C PRO A 630 28.42 12.41 5.83
N SER A 631 27.66 13.33 6.42
CA SER A 631 27.93 13.87 7.76
C SER A 631 27.58 12.89 8.89
N ASP A 632 26.83 11.86 8.58
CA ASP A 632 26.42 10.83 9.55
C ASP A 632 27.57 9.85 9.82
N GLU A 633 27.70 9.39 11.07
CA GLU A 633 28.58 8.27 11.40
C GLU A 633 27.92 6.96 10.94
N LEU A 634 28.49 6.34 9.91
CA LEU A 634 27.92 5.18 9.25
C LEU A 634 28.82 3.94 9.43
N GLU A 635 28.18 2.82 9.75
CA GLU A 635 28.85 1.52 9.69
C GLU A 635 29.11 1.15 8.22
N SER A 636 30.34 0.71 7.94
CA SER A 636 30.74 0.32 6.59
C SER A 636 29.93 -0.87 6.07
N VAL A 637 29.68 -0.85 4.76
CA VAL A 637 29.02 -1.96 4.04
C VAL A 637 30.04 -2.57 3.09
N PRO A 638 30.23 -3.91 3.12
CA PRO A 638 31.05 -4.58 2.13
C PRO A 638 30.42 -4.44 0.73
N ILE A 639 31.16 -3.81 -0.19
CA ILE A 639 30.74 -3.67 -1.59
C ILE A 639 31.74 -4.45 -2.44
N ALA A 640 31.30 -5.61 -2.96
CA ALA A 640 32.13 -6.42 -3.83
C ALA A 640 32.46 -5.64 -5.11
N HIS A 641 33.67 -5.77 -5.61
CA HIS A 641 34.13 -5.22 -6.90
C HIS A 641 34.02 -3.68 -7.05
N LEU A 642 33.83 -2.92 -5.96
CA LEU A 642 33.91 -1.46 -6.06
C LEU A 642 35.39 -1.05 -6.25
N PRO A 643 35.76 -0.33 -7.34
CA PRO A 643 37.12 0.18 -7.50
C PRO A 643 37.50 1.08 -6.31
N GLY A 644 38.76 1.01 -5.87
CA GLY A 644 39.28 1.92 -4.82
C GLY A 644 39.07 3.37 -5.24
N SER A 645 38.61 4.21 -4.35
CA SER A 645 38.24 5.65 -4.38
C SER A 645 38.68 6.46 -5.62
N GLY A 646 38.22 6.07 -6.79
CA GLY A 646 38.36 6.82 -8.05
C GLY A 646 36.96 7.02 -8.63
N THR A 647 36.65 8.27 -8.95
CA THR A 647 35.41 8.64 -9.62
C THR A 647 35.09 7.72 -10.80
N PHE A 648 33.92 7.08 -10.79
CA PHE A 648 33.33 6.47 -11.99
C PHE A 648 33.09 7.60 -13.02
N ARG A 649 34.07 7.86 -13.88
CA ARG A 649 33.84 8.64 -15.09
C ARG A 649 33.31 7.67 -16.15
N GLY A 650 32.03 7.74 -16.41
CA GLY A 650 31.43 7.12 -17.58
C GLY A 650 32.01 7.79 -18.83
N ASP A 651 32.67 7.00 -19.68
CA ASP A 651 33.09 7.45 -20.99
C ASP A 651 31.83 7.56 -21.87
N ASN A 652 31.41 8.77 -22.14
CA ASN A 652 30.23 9.12 -22.94
C ASN A 652 30.48 9.04 -24.45
N SER A 653 31.15 8.00 -24.93
CA SER A 653 31.38 7.86 -26.36
C SER A 653 31.11 6.46 -26.88
N THR A 654 29.85 6.11 -27.04
CA THR A 654 29.34 5.32 -28.17
C THR A 654 27.82 5.09 -27.98
N PRO A 655 26.95 5.51 -28.89
CA PRO A 655 25.56 5.12 -28.86
C PRO A 655 25.44 3.64 -29.21
N ARG A 656 24.93 2.84 -28.27
CA ARG A 656 24.51 1.47 -28.59
C ARG A 656 23.20 1.55 -29.38
N ARG A 657 23.20 0.88 -30.53
CA ARG A 657 22.04 0.73 -31.43
C ARG A 657 21.01 -0.21 -30.86
#